data_dece37a0d17ab5876baaf0d952a73567
#
_entry.id   dece37a0d17ab5876baaf0d952a73567
#
_cell.length_a   1.000
_cell.length_b   1.000
_cell.length_c   1.000
_cell.angle_alpha   90.00
_cell.angle_beta   90.00
_cell.angle_gamma   90.00
#
_symmetry.space_group_name_H-M   'P 1'
#
loop_
_entity.id
_entity.type
_entity.pdbx_description
1 polymer ?
#
loop_
_entity_poly.entity_id
_entity_poly.type
_entity_poly.pdbx_seq_one_letter_code
_entity_poly.pdbx_strand_id
1 'polypeptide(L)'
;MTKNKSEKKSNKPGKKKSSSKGENKRMKKEAMINAIINVFKSSPKEPFNYRQISSMIGVTNQVQKLQVVDILYDLSSDNFISEIDRGRYRYNDWGTTAVGTFMRRQNGKNSFIPEDGGTPIFVAERNSAHALNGDKVKIQLHAKRKGADPEGEVIEILESQRRLITGKLQVTRGFAFLITEDKTLANDIFIPKDKLKGGKSGDKAIVRITEWPEEAKNPLGEVVDILGTAGDNDAEMNAILAEFDLPYKYPANVEKAAEKISDAIPEEEIAKREDFRGVTTFTIDPKDAKDFDDALSARKLDNGNWEVGVHIADVTYYVKPESLIDREAFSRATSVYLVDRTIPMLPERLCNQICSLRPNEEKLCFSVIFELNKNAEIQQSHITRTIIKSDRRFTYEEAQAVIETGEGEYKEEILALNGLAQKLRDRRFKDGAIAFDRYEVKFDIDENGKPLGTYIKESKEANKLIEEFMLLANRTVAEFIGKSKNKTKKTFVYRIHEQPDPEKLRDFSAFISRFGYKMRTEGTKTDISKGINKLLDSVQGKPEENLVETLAIRSMQKAHYTTDNIGHYGLAMDYYTHFTSPIRRYPDMMVHRLLERYLAGGRSVIKNKYEEYCKHCSEMEMVASNAERSSIKYKQVEFMKDKLGQVFDGVVSGVTEWGLYVELNENKCEGLVPIRDLDDDYYEFDDKNYCLLGRRTKRIYRLGDAITVKVAQANLERKQLDFALV
;
A
#
# COMPACT_ATOMS: atom_id res chain seq x y z
N MET A 1 -61.86 -47.91 32.77
CA MET A 1 -62.02 -49.16 33.48
C MET A 1 -60.75 -49.53 34.17
N THR A 2 -60.76 -49.40 35.38
CA THR A 2 -60.50 -50.28 36.57
C THR A 2 -59.00 -50.44 36.84
N LYS A 3 -58.52 -49.77 37.92
CA LYS A 3 -58.47 -50.16 39.35
C LYS A 3 -57.51 -51.37 39.55
N ASN A 4 -56.66 -51.50 40.49
CA ASN A 4 -56.47 -50.93 41.83
C ASN A 4 -55.28 -51.62 42.51
N LYS A 5 -54.64 -50.91 43.42
CA LYS A 5 -54.31 -51.21 44.83
C LYS A 5 -53.23 -52.30 45.14
N SER A 6 -52.20 -51.81 45.82
CA SER A 6 -51.91 -51.80 47.28
C SER A 6 -51.31 -53.14 47.79
N GLU A 7 -50.29 -53.16 48.60
CA GLU A 7 -50.22 -52.74 50.00
C GLU A 7 -48.80 -52.98 50.59
N LYS A 8 -48.44 -52.10 51.53
CA LYS A 8 -47.47 -52.11 52.58
C LYS A 8 -47.12 -53.46 53.22
N LYS A 9 -45.83 -53.55 53.63
CA LYS A 9 -45.50 -53.77 55.07
C LYS A 9 -44.00 -53.64 55.38
N SER A 10 -43.75 -52.89 56.43
CA SER A 10 -42.62 -52.61 57.27
C SER A 10 -41.86 -53.87 57.78
N ASN A 11 -40.52 -53.71 57.99
CA ASN A 11 -39.87 -53.94 59.30
C ASN A 11 -38.38 -53.55 59.28
N LYS A 12 -37.92 -52.76 60.27
CA LYS A 12 -36.56 -52.59 60.77
C LYS A 12 -36.25 -53.67 61.82
N PRO A 13 -35.00 -53.78 62.40
CA PRO A 13 -33.68 -53.27 62.08
C PRO A 13 -32.53 -54.32 62.13
N GLY A 14 -31.33 -53.95 61.66
CA GLY A 14 -30.16 -54.76 61.86
C GLY A 14 -28.86 -54.01 61.62
N LYS A 15 -28.24 -53.47 62.70
CA LYS A 15 -26.90 -52.89 62.68
C LYS A 15 -25.87 -53.95 62.29
N LYS A 16 -25.04 -53.66 61.22
CA LYS A 16 -23.69 -54.21 61.13
C LYS A 16 -22.75 -53.11 60.64
N LYS A 17 -21.77 -52.78 61.44
CA LYS A 17 -20.59 -52.01 61.12
C LYS A 17 -19.82 -52.75 60.05
N SER A 18 -19.47 -52.01 58.95
CA SER A 18 -18.37 -52.39 58.08
C SER A 18 -17.60 -51.07 57.68
N SER A 19 -16.35 -51.04 58.05
CA SER A 19 -15.35 -50.07 57.72
C SER A 19 -15.15 -50.08 56.21
N SER A 20 -15.53 -48.98 55.52
CA SER A 20 -15.08 -48.74 54.16
C SER A 20 -13.78 -47.95 54.19
N LYS A 21 -12.68 -48.59 53.89
CA LYS A 21 -11.43 -47.98 53.46
C LYS A 21 -11.73 -47.16 52.22
N GLY A 22 -11.62 -45.82 52.29
CA GLY A 22 -11.67 -44.93 51.14
C GLY A 22 -10.49 -45.23 50.20
N GLU A 23 -10.76 -45.79 49.07
CA GLU A 23 -9.81 -45.81 47.96
C GLU A 23 -9.54 -44.34 47.50
N ASN A 24 -8.34 -43.85 47.81
CA ASN A 24 -7.80 -42.62 47.30
C ASN A 24 -7.63 -42.75 45.77
N LYS A 25 -8.63 -42.38 45.00
CA LYS A 25 -8.51 -42.28 43.53
C LYS A 25 -7.45 -41.22 43.18
N ARG A 26 -6.31 -41.67 42.69
CA ARG A 26 -5.19 -40.82 42.26
C ARG A 26 -5.65 -40.02 41.03
N MET A 27 -5.77 -38.70 41.13
CA MET A 27 -6.14 -37.83 40.03
C MET A 27 -5.00 -37.79 39.00
N LYS A 28 -5.31 -37.96 37.71
CA LYS A 28 -4.31 -37.85 36.63
C LYS A 28 -3.82 -36.41 36.52
N LYS A 29 -2.54 -36.18 36.13
CA LYS A 29 -1.91 -34.82 36.06
C LYS A 29 -2.73 -33.83 35.23
N GLU A 30 -3.24 -34.23 34.08
CA GLU A 30 -4.08 -33.38 33.21
C GLU A 30 -5.41 -32.97 33.86
N ALA A 31 -6.09 -33.90 34.56
CA ALA A 31 -7.32 -33.60 35.29
C ALA A 31 -7.06 -32.62 36.45
N MET A 32 -5.87 -32.70 37.08
CA MET A 32 -5.44 -31.81 38.14
C MET A 32 -5.15 -30.40 37.61
N ILE A 33 -4.48 -30.29 36.48
CA ILE A 33 -4.24 -29.01 35.81
C ILE A 33 -5.56 -28.31 35.49
N ASN A 34 -6.48 -29.00 34.82
CA ASN A 34 -7.80 -28.46 34.49
C ASN A 34 -8.61 -28.03 35.71
N ALA A 35 -8.55 -28.80 36.80
CA ALA A 35 -9.21 -28.47 38.06
C ALA A 35 -8.61 -27.18 38.68
N ILE A 36 -7.29 -27.03 38.69
CA ILE A 36 -6.59 -25.85 39.19
C ILE A 36 -6.95 -24.59 38.34
N ILE A 37 -6.92 -24.74 37.02
CA ILE A 37 -7.32 -23.69 36.09
C ILE A 37 -8.76 -23.21 36.36
N ASN A 38 -9.69 -24.14 36.57
CA ASN A 38 -11.07 -23.83 36.88
C ASN A 38 -11.23 -23.09 38.20
N VAL A 39 -10.45 -23.41 39.24
CA VAL A 39 -10.45 -22.67 40.51
C VAL A 39 -10.10 -21.21 40.30
N PHE A 40 -9.03 -20.95 39.55
CA PHE A 40 -8.59 -19.57 39.27
C PHE A 40 -9.59 -18.81 38.38
N LYS A 41 -10.16 -19.47 37.37
CA LYS A 41 -11.19 -18.87 36.50
C LYS A 41 -12.49 -18.54 37.24
N SER A 42 -12.87 -19.37 38.25
CA SER A 42 -14.08 -19.15 39.03
C SER A 42 -13.96 -18.02 40.05
N SER A 43 -12.73 -17.64 40.43
CA SER A 43 -12.47 -16.57 41.39
C SER A 43 -11.24 -15.75 40.97
N PRO A 44 -11.30 -15.01 39.88
CA PRO A 44 -10.12 -14.41 39.25
C PRO A 44 -9.43 -13.30 40.09
N LYS A 45 -10.16 -12.68 41.00
CA LYS A 45 -9.63 -11.60 41.87
C LYS A 45 -9.03 -12.10 43.16
N GLU A 46 -9.27 -13.37 43.55
CA GLU A 46 -8.83 -13.92 44.82
C GLU A 46 -7.48 -14.62 44.70
N PRO A 47 -6.56 -14.38 45.64
CA PRO A 47 -5.29 -15.07 45.70
C PRO A 47 -5.39 -16.39 46.48
N PHE A 48 -4.88 -17.46 45.88
CA PHE A 48 -4.88 -18.79 46.50
C PHE A 48 -3.46 -19.30 46.71
N ASN A 49 -3.26 -20.04 47.81
CA ASN A 49 -2.06 -20.83 48.03
C ASN A 49 -2.30 -22.31 47.69
N TYR A 50 -1.21 -23.07 47.58
CA TYR A 50 -1.29 -24.49 47.21
C TYR A 50 -2.18 -25.34 48.14
N ARG A 51 -2.29 -24.97 49.47
CA ARG A 51 -3.12 -25.70 50.43
C ARG A 51 -4.60 -25.44 50.18
N GLN A 52 -4.96 -24.20 49.90
CA GLN A 52 -6.35 -23.83 49.54
C GLN A 52 -6.78 -24.51 48.26
N ILE A 53 -5.94 -24.43 47.21
CA ILE A 53 -6.20 -25.07 45.91
C ILE A 53 -6.32 -26.59 46.10
N SER A 54 -5.38 -27.24 46.84
CA SER A 54 -5.45 -28.67 47.09
C SER A 54 -6.75 -29.05 47.77
N SER A 55 -7.23 -28.25 48.74
CA SER A 55 -8.50 -28.47 49.42
C SER A 55 -9.70 -28.38 48.45
N MET A 56 -9.70 -27.33 47.61
CA MET A 56 -10.78 -27.08 46.65
C MET A 56 -10.91 -28.16 45.57
N ILE A 57 -9.78 -28.72 45.12
CA ILE A 57 -9.79 -29.82 44.14
C ILE A 57 -9.81 -31.22 44.78
N GLY A 58 -9.99 -31.30 46.13
CA GLY A 58 -10.13 -32.57 46.83
C GLY A 58 -8.84 -33.37 46.97
N VAL A 59 -7.66 -32.74 46.91
CA VAL A 59 -6.36 -33.41 47.04
C VAL A 59 -5.92 -33.42 48.50
N THR A 60 -5.83 -34.64 49.11
CA THR A 60 -5.44 -34.86 50.50
C THR A 60 -4.03 -35.46 50.65
N ASN A 61 -3.56 -36.17 49.62
CA ASN A 61 -2.29 -36.90 49.63
C ASN A 61 -1.09 -35.91 49.48
N GLN A 62 -0.03 -36.09 50.29
CA GLN A 62 1.16 -35.27 50.32
C GLN A 62 1.92 -35.20 48.97
N VAL A 63 2.02 -36.34 48.26
CA VAL A 63 2.66 -36.43 46.94
C VAL A 63 1.89 -35.60 45.89
N GLN A 64 0.54 -35.70 45.92
CA GLN A 64 -0.29 -34.89 45.03
C GLN A 64 -0.29 -33.39 45.36
N LYS A 65 -0.13 -33.02 46.65
CA LYS A 65 0.06 -31.60 47.05
C LYS A 65 1.35 -31.01 46.48
N LEU A 66 2.43 -31.78 46.41
CA LEU A 66 3.65 -31.37 45.75
C LEU A 66 3.45 -31.19 44.26
N GLN A 67 2.69 -32.07 43.62
CA GLN A 67 2.31 -31.91 42.19
C GLN A 67 1.49 -30.65 41.97
N VAL A 68 0.61 -30.23 42.88
CA VAL A 68 -0.09 -28.94 42.82
C VAL A 68 0.90 -27.79 42.88
N VAL A 69 1.95 -27.85 43.71
CA VAL A 69 3.00 -26.80 43.73
C VAL A 69 3.75 -26.73 42.41
N ASP A 70 4.14 -27.86 41.84
CA ASP A 70 4.82 -27.90 40.53
C ASP A 70 3.94 -27.32 39.42
N ILE A 71 2.62 -27.68 39.41
CA ILE A 71 1.67 -27.13 38.47
C ILE A 71 1.50 -25.59 38.64
N LEU A 72 1.45 -25.09 39.87
CA LEU A 72 1.36 -23.66 40.12
C LEU A 72 2.61 -22.92 39.65
N TYR A 73 3.77 -23.53 39.82
CA TYR A 73 5.02 -22.97 39.30
C TYR A 73 5.01 -22.97 37.77
N ASP A 74 4.58 -24.05 37.10
CA ASP A 74 4.44 -24.14 35.67
C ASP A 74 3.45 -23.08 35.14
N LEU A 75 2.27 -22.93 35.74
CA LEU A 75 1.25 -21.93 35.39
C LEU A 75 1.72 -20.49 35.64
N SER A 76 2.58 -20.27 36.65
CA SER A 76 3.18 -18.96 36.88
C SER A 76 4.28 -18.64 35.88
N SER A 77 5.09 -19.61 35.50
CA SER A 77 6.09 -19.48 34.42
C SER A 77 5.46 -19.24 33.05
N ASP A 78 4.24 -19.74 32.86
CA ASP A 78 3.43 -19.52 31.64
C ASP A 78 2.58 -18.25 31.71
N ASN A 79 2.80 -17.38 32.72
CA ASN A 79 2.06 -16.14 32.97
C ASN A 79 0.53 -16.31 33.14
N PHE A 80 0.02 -17.53 33.35
CA PHE A 80 -1.39 -17.76 33.61
C PHE A 80 -1.84 -17.27 35.00
N ILE A 81 -0.95 -17.34 35.98
CA ILE A 81 -1.11 -16.81 37.33
C ILE A 81 0.14 -16.03 37.72
N SER A 82 0.01 -15.01 38.55
CA SER A 82 1.13 -14.29 39.16
C SER A 82 1.23 -14.59 40.64
N GLU A 83 2.46 -14.82 41.14
CA GLU A 83 2.75 -14.87 42.55
C GLU A 83 2.72 -13.41 43.09
N ILE A 84 1.70 -13.09 43.90
CA ILE A 84 1.53 -11.74 44.48
C ILE A 84 2.18 -11.60 45.87
N ASP A 85 2.29 -12.74 46.55
CA ASP A 85 2.99 -12.91 47.84
C ASP A 85 3.62 -14.29 47.84
N ARG A 86 4.63 -14.53 48.70
CA ARG A 86 5.34 -15.81 48.75
C ARG A 86 4.40 -17.02 48.89
N GLY A 87 4.28 -17.79 47.83
CA GLY A 87 3.42 -18.98 47.71
C GLY A 87 1.93 -18.68 47.56
N ARG A 88 1.52 -17.42 47.25
CA ARG A 88 0.15 -17.04 46.96
C ARG A 88 0.02 -16.54 45.52
N TYR A 89 -0.78 -17.21 44.76
CA TYR A 89 -0.99 -16.97 43.33
C TYR A 89 -2.39 -16.39 43.08
N ARG A 90 -2.47 -15.45 42.17
CA ARG A 90 -3.71 -14.88 41.70
C ARG A 90 -3.77 -15.07 40.17
N TYR A 91 -4.98 -15.29 39.67
CA TYR A 91 -5.24 -15.32 38.23
C TYR A 91 -4.74 -14.03 37.60
N ASN A 92 -3.94 -14.15 36.56
CA ASN A 92 -3.56 -12.98 35.79
C ASN A 92 -4.75 -12.57 34.93
N ASP A 93 -5.50 -11.60 35.44
CA ASP A 93 -6.53 -10.87 34.72
C ASP A 93 -5.88 -9.82 33.78
N TRP A 94 -4.66 -10.07 33.39
CA TRP A 94 -3.96 -9.32 32.35
C TRP A 94 -4.64 -9.65 31.07
N GLY A 95 -5.69 -8.84 30.75
CA GLY A 95 -6.33 -8.80 29.46
C GLY A 95 -6.15 -10.07 28.68
N THR A 96 -6.91 -11.10 29.01
CA THR A 96 -7.09 -12.24 28.11
C THR A 96 -7.59 -11.78 26.75
N THR A 97 -7.78 -10.48 26.58
CA THR A 97 -8.27 -9.84 25.36
C THR A 97 -7.28 -8.79 24.88
N ALA A 98 -7.05 -8.75 23.58
CA ALA A 98 -6.30 -7.71 22.90
C ALA A 98 -7.13 -7.15 21.74
N VAL A 99 -6.91 -5.86 21.43
CA VAL A 99 -7.52 -5.20 20.27
C VAL A 99 -6.46 -5.01 19.19
N GLY A 100 -6.81 -5.26 17.94
CA GLY A 100 -5.90 -5.13 16.83
C GLY A 100 -6.53 -5.49 15.49
N THR A 101 -5.70 -5.67 14.48
CA THR A 101 -6.11 -5.97 13.12
C THR A 101 -6.03 -7.46 12.80
N PHE A 102 -7.12 -8.00 12.27
CA PHE A 102 -7.18 -9.39 11.81
C PHE A 102 -6.65 -9.51 10.39
N MET A 103 -5.66 -10.39 10.21
CA MET A 103 -5.04 -10.68 8.92
C MET A 103 -5.44 -12.07 8.47
N ARG A 104 -6.40 -12.14 7.53
CA ARG A 104 -6.88 -13.40 6.99
C ARG A 104 -5.91 -13.96 5.95
N ARG A 105 -5.64 -15.27 6.01
CA ARG A 105 -4.78 -15.95 5.06
C ARG A 105 -5.53 -17.13 4.41
N GLN A 106 -5.26 -17.32 3.11
CA GLN A 106 -5.90 -18.38 2.30
C GLN A 106 -5.73 -19.79 2.87
N ASN A 107 -4.64 -20.07 3.56
CA ASN A 107 -4.36 -21.38 4.17
C ASN A 107 -5.00 -21.56 5.55
N GLY A 108 -5.87 -20.65 6.00
CA GLY A 108 -6.52 -20.68 7.31
C GLY A 108 -5.60 -20.43 8.50
N LYS A 109 -4.31 -20.16 8.25
CA LYS A 109 -3.35 -19.73 9.27
C LYS A 109 -3.40 -18.22 9.42
N ASN A 110 -4.52 -17.71 9.94
CA ASN A 110 -4.73 -16.29 10.12
C ASN A 110 -3.84 -15.74 11.24
N SER A 111 -3.57 -14.44 11.21
CA SER A 111 -2.81 -13.76 12.24
C SER A 111 -3.54 -12.50 12.70
N PHE A 112 -3.37 -12.19 13.97
CA PHE A 112 -3.84 -10.95 14.58
C PHE A 112 -2.64 -10.09 14.90
N ILE A 113 -2.69 -8.81 14.52
CA ILE A 113 -1.64 -7.83 14.79
C ILE A 113 -2.14 -6.89 15.87
N PRO A 114 -1.57 -6.90 17.10
CA PRO A 114 -1.97 -6.01 18.17
C PRO A 114 -1.72 -4.53 17.83
N GLU A 115 -2.60 -3.63 18.26
CA GLU A 115 -2.43 -2.16 18.07
C GLU A 115 -1.21 -1.59 18.79
N ASP A 116 -0.75 -2.24 19.87
CA ASP A 116 0.42 -1.84 20.64
C ASP A 116 1.76 -2.24 20.00
N GLY A 117 1.74 -2.84 18.81
CA GLY A 117 2.95 -3.26 18.09
C GLY A 117 3.57 -4.56 18.58
N GLY A 118 2.81 -5.39 19.31
CA GLY A 118 3.24 -6.71 19.77
C GLY A 118 3.46 -7.73 18.65
N THR A 119 4.05 -8.88 18.98
CA THR A 119 4.24 -9.98 18.02
C THR A 119 2.90 -10.49 17.47
N PRO A 120 2.81 -10.82 16.17
CA PRO A 120 1.59 -11.37 15.59
C PRO A 120 1.14 -12.65 16.32
N ILE A 121 -0.17 -12.77 16.54
CA ILE A 121 -0.79 -13.87 17.26
C ILE A 121 -1.54 -14.74 16.27
N PHE A 122 -1.34 -16.05 16.32
CA PHE A 122 -2.02 -16.99 15.45
C PHE A 122 -3.51 -17.14 15.83
N VAL A 123 -4.39 -17.11 14.81
CA VAL A 123 -5.84 -17.34 14.96
C VAL A 123 -6.27 -18.40 13.95
N ALA A 124 -6.68 -19.56 14.44
CA ALA A 124 -7.20 -20.64 13.59
C ALA A 124 -8.49 -20.19 12.89
N GLU A 125 -8.79 -20.72 11.69
CA GLU A 125 -10.00 -20.37 10.94
C GLU A 125 -11.29 -20.55 11.76
N ARG A 126 -11.41 -21.63 12.49
CA ARG A 126 -12.55 -21.92 13.38
C ARG A 126 -12.73 -20.92 14.53
N ASN A 127 -11.66 -20.17 14.86
CA ASN A 127 -11.62 -19.19 15.94
C ASN A 127 -11.67 -17.75 15.40
N SER A 128 -11.96 -17.58 14.11
CA SER A 128 -11.93 -16.25 13.44
C SER A 128 -13.24 -15.49 13.58
N ALA A 129 -14.32 -16.09 14.09
CA ALA A 129 -15.67 -15.51 14.12
C ALA A 129 -16.07 -14.88 12.77
N HIS A 130 -15.60 -15.46 11.66
CA HIS A 130 -15.78 -14.93 10.29
C HIS A 130 -15.24 -13.52 10.05
N ALA A 131 -14.29 -13.04 10.86
CA ALA A 131 -13.61 -11.77 10.62
C ALA A 131 -12.96 -11.75 9.23
N LEU A 132 -13.09 -10.65 8.53
CA LEU A 132 -12.50 -10.43 7.21
C LEU A 132 -11.08 -9.86 7.34
N ASN A 133 -10.32 -9.92 6.26
CA ASN A 133 -8.97 -9.37 6.24
C ASN A 133 -9.01 -7.85 6.45
N GLY A 134 -8.26 -7.35 7.42
CA GLY A 134 -8.22 -5.93 7.79
C GLY A 134 -9.23 -5.51 8.86
N ASP A 135 -10.15 -6.39 9.28
CA ASP A 135 -11.10 -6.06 10.34
C ASP A 135 -10.38 -5.73 11.65
N LYS A 136 -10.87 -4.70 12.33
CA LYS A 136 -10.47 -4.42 13.70
C LYS A 136 -11.26 -5.32 14.64
N VAL A 137 -10.56 -6.17 15.34
CA VAL A 137 -11.17 -7.20 16.18
C VAL A 137 -10.62 -7.15 17.60
N LYS A 138 -11.42 -7.68 18.51
CA LYS A 138 -11.01 -8.02 19.86
C LYS A 138 -10.84 -9.53 19.95
N ILE A 139 -9.65 -9.97 20.33
CA ILE A 139 -9.38 -11.40 20.52
C ILE A 139 -9.27 -11.75 21.98
N GLN A 140 -9.58 -13.00 22.30
CA GLN A 140 -9.23 -13.63 23.55
C GLN A 140 -7.99 -14.48 23.34
N LEU A 141 -6.97 -14.27 24.17
CA LEU A 141 -5.75 -15.08 24.13
C LEU A 141 -5.93 -16.43 24.79
N HIS A 142 -5.46 -17.47 24.13
CA HIS A 142 -5.41 -18.81 24.72
C HIS A 142 -4.16 -18.98 25.60
N ALA A 143 -4.26 -19.83 26.63
CA ALA A 143 -3.13 -20.14 27.50
C ALA A 143 -1.98 -20.75 26.68
N LYS A 144 -0.80 -20.14 26.74
CA LYS A 144 0.39 -20.54 25.99
C LYS A 144 0.89 -21.89 26.47
N ARG A 145 1.01 -22.89 25.57
CA ARG A 145 1.76 -24.12 25.85
C ARG A 145 3.26 -23.84 25.73
N LYS A 146 4.06 -24.46 26.61
CA LYS A 146 5.51 -24.29 26.64
C LYS A 146 6.11 -24.61 25.25
N GLY A 147 6.73 -23.64 24.59
CA GLY A 147 7.35 -23.76 23.27
C GLY A 147 6.40 -23.61 22.06
N ALA A 148 5.13 -23.26 22.26
CA ALA A 148 4.19 -22.96 21.18
C ALA A 148 4.04 -21.44 21.01
N ASP A 149 3.73 -21.02 19.79
CA ASP A 149 3.37 -19.63 19.52
C ASP A 149 2.06 -19.25 20.22
N PRO A 150 1.83 -17.95 20.53
CA PRO A 150 0.57 -17.52 21.12
C PRO A 150 -0.58 -17.72 20.14
N GLU A 151 -1.69 -18.27 20.62
CA GLU A 151 -2.93 -18.46 19.87
C GLU A 151 -4.05 -17.62 20.47
N GLY A 152 -5.01 -17.19 19.64
CA GLY A 152 -6.17 -16.44 20.07
C GLY A 152 -7.45 -16.81 19.33
N GLU A 153 -8.57 -16.32 19.85
CA GLU A 153 -9.91 -16.45 19.29
C GLU A 153 -10.55 -15.06 19.18
N VAL A 154 -11.14 -14.75 18.04
CA VAL A 154 -11.90 -13.50 17.85
C VAL A 154 -13.21 -13.64 18.63
N ILE A 155 -13.41 -12.72 19.57
CA ILE A 155 -14.63 -12.67 20.39
C ILE A 155 -15.57 -11.54 19.96
N GLU A 156 -15.07 -10.54 19.22
CA GLU A 156 -15.85 -9.39 18.76
C GLU A 156 -15.18 -8.75 17.56
N ILE A 157 -15.96 -8.42 16.52
CA ILE A 157 -15.53 -7.59 15.40
C ILE A 157 -15.96 -6.17 15.72
N LEU A 158 -14.98 -5.31 16.03
CA LEU A 158 -15.20 -3.91 16.43
C LEU A 158 -15.52 -3.02 15.23
N GLU A 159 -14.74 -3.18 14.17
CA GLU A 159 -14.89 -2.44 12.92
C GLU A 159 -14.62 -3.38 11.75
N SER A 160 -15.55 -3.47 10.81
CA SER A 160 -15.34 -4.20 9.56
C SER A 160 -15.01 -3.22 8.45
N GLN A 161 -13.80 -3.30 7.91
CA GLN A 161 -13.32 -2.36 6.89
C GLN A 161 -13.84 -2.70 5.50
N ARG A 162 -14.10 -3.96 5.20
CA ARG A 162 -14.41 -4.39 3.83
C ARG A 162 -15.61 -5.30 3.77
N ARG A 163 -16.73 -4.72 3.31
CA ARG A 163 -17.96 -5.49 3.06
C ARG A 163 -18.27 -5.69 1.58
N LEU A 164 -17.52 -5.04 0.68
CA LEU A 164 -17.70 -5.14 -0.78
C LEU A 164 -16.73 -6.16 -1.35
N ILE A 165 -17.25 -7.15 -2.03
CA ILE A 165 -16.47 -8.23 -2.66
C ILE A 165 -16.82 -8.28 -4.14
N THR A 166 -15.80 -8.41 -4.97
CA THR A 166 -15.95 -8.60 -6.42
C THR A 166 -15.86 -10.07 -6.79
N GLY A 167 -16.55 -10.46 -7.85
CA GLY A 167 -16.50 -11.81 -8.37
C GLY A 167 -17.47 -12.03 -9.53
N LYS A 168 -17.58 -13.28 -9.95
CA LYS A 168 -18.44 -13.72 -11.04
C LYS A 168 -19.72 -14.34 -10.51
N LEU A 169 -20.86 -13.90 -11.04
CA LEU A 169 -22.16 -14.47 -10.66
C LEU A 169 -22.36 -15.83 -11.31
N GLN A 170 -22.80 -16.79 -10.50
CA GLN A 170 -23.33 -18.09 -10.92
C GLN A 170 -24.78 -18.18 -10.45
N VAL A 171 -25.71 -17.98 -11.39
CA VAL A 171 -27.14 -17.88 -11.09
C VAL A 171 -27.83 -19.23 -11.32
N THR A 172 -28.65 -19.63 -10.35
CA THR A 172 -29.54 -20.81 -10.39
C THR A 172 -31.00 -20.37 -10.41
N ARG A 173 -31.94 -21.33 -10.45
CA ARG A 173 -33.40 -21.01 -10.50
C ARG A 173 -33.90 -20.23 -9.28
N GLY A 174 -33.31 -20.40 -8.10
CA GLY A 174 -33.83 -19.85 -6.83
C GLY A 174 -32.86 -18.91 -6.10
N PHE A 175 -31.58 -18.94 -6.43
CA PHE A 175 -30.53 -18.18 -5.77
C PHE A 175 -29.32 -18.01 -6.71
N ALA A 176 -28.32 -17.26 -6.27
CA ALA A 176 -27.03 -17.18 -6.95
C ALA A 176 -25.88 -17.32 -5.96
N PHE A 177 -24.70 -17.63 -6.48
CA PHE A 177 -23.43 -17.44 -5.78
C PHE A 177 -22.60 -16.39 -6.49
N LEU A 178 -21.88 -15.57 -5.72
CA LEU A 178 -20.73 -14.85 -6.21
C LEU A 178 -19.50 -15.75 -6.00
N ILE A 179 -18.92 -16.20 -7.09
CA ILE A 179 -17.61 -16.88 -7.08
C ILE A 179 -16.57 -15.79 -6.88
N THR A 180 -16.01 -15.74 -5.68
CA THR A 180 -15.08 -14.67 -5.31
C THR A 180 -13.68 -14.92 -5.85
N GLU A 181 -12.99 -13.85 -6.25
CA GLU A 181 -11.58 -13.84 -6.64
C GLU A 181 -10.68 -13.47 -5.46
N ASP A 182 -11.28 -13.02 -4.34
CA ASP A 182 -10.55 -12.69 -3.13
C ASP A 182 -9.97 -13.95 -2.49
N LYS A 183 -8.64 -14.09 -2.60
CA LYS A 183 -7.88 -15.22 -2.06
C LYS A 183 -7.98 -15.36 -0.54
N THR A 184 -8.41 -14.30 0.15
CA THR A 184 -8.57 -14.31 1.60
C THR A 184 -9.92 -14.87 2.03
N LEU A 185 -10.91 -14.91 1.11
CA LEU A 185 -12.23 -15.48 1.37
C LEU A 185 -12.31 -16.90 0.82
N ALA A 186 -12.38 -17.88 1.72
CA ALA A 186 -12.36 -19.31 1.34
C ALA A 186 -13.70 -19.80 0.75
N ASN A 187 -14.78 -19.05 0.93
CA ASN A 187 -16.15 -19.48 0.57
C ASN A 187 -16.81 -18.43 -0.35
N ASP A 188 -17.58 -18.95 -1.31
CA ASP A 188 -18.40 -18.12 -2.19
C ASP A 188 -19.55 -17.45 -1.42
N ILE A 189 -20.04 -16.33 -1.92
CA ILE A 189 -21.10 -15.56 -1.25
C ILE A 189 -22.46 -15.99 -1.80
N PHE A 190 -23.36 -16.43 -0.91
CA PHE A 190 -24.73 -16.77 -1.25
C PHE A 190 -25.59 -15.51 -1.44
N ILE A 191 -26.32 -15.44 -2.56
CA ILE A 191 -27.15 -14.28 -2.91
C ILE A 191 -28.59 -14.77 -3.11
N PRO A 192 -29.55 -14.32 -2.27
CA PRO A 192 -30.97 -14.56 -2.51
C PRO A 192 -31.41 -13.93 -3.83
N LYS A 193 -32.41 -14.52 -4.49
CA LYS A 193 -32.88 -14.09 -5.81
C LYS A 193 -33.38 -12.64 -5.84
N ASP A 194 -34.04 -12.19 -4.78
CA ASP A 194 -34.52 -10.82 -4.61
C ASP A 194 -33.41 -9.79 -4.42
N LYS A 195 -32.19 -10.24 -4.06
CA LYS A 195 -30.99 -9.42 -3.88
C LYS A 195 -30.05 -9.41 -5.09
N LEU A 196 -30.44 -10.03 -6.20
CA LEU A 196 -29.60 -10.22 -7.39
C LEU A 196 -29.54 -8.99 -8.31
N LYS A 197 -30.45 -8.04 -8.17
CA LYS A 197 -30.55 -6.83 -9.02
C LYS A 197 -30.53 -7.07 -10.52
N GLY A 198 -31.09 -8.20 -10.98
CA GLY A 198 -31.16 -8.56 -12.39
C GLY A 198 -29.88 -9.14 -12.98
N GLY A 199 -28.86 -9.42 -12.17
CA GLY A 199 -27.60 -10.05 -12.59
C GLY A 199 -27.83 -11.42 -13.21
N LYS A 200 -27.00 -11.75 -14.18
CA LYS A 200 -27.04 -13.00 -14.95
C LYS A 200 -25.82 -13.85 -14.64
N SER A 201 -25.93 -15.16 -14.94
CA SER A 201 -24.76 -16.05 -14.84
C SER A 201 -23.68 -15.61 -15.81
N GLY A 202 -22.47 -15.44 -15.31
CA GLY A 202 -21.34 -14.93 -16.08
C GLY A 202 -21.06 -13.44 -15.90
N ASP A 203 -21.97 -12.68 -15.29
CA ASP A 203 -21.71 -11.26 -14.99
C ASP A 203 -20.67 -11.11 -13.88
N LYS A 204 -19.83 -10.09 -14.03
CA LYS A 204 -18.95 -9.56 -12.99
C LYS A 204 -19.74 -8.61 -12.11
N ALA A 205 -19.71 -8.78 -10.81
CA ALA A 205 -20.52 -7.98 -9.90
C ALA A 205 -19.78 -7.60 -8.62
N ILE A 206 -20.24 -6.52 -8.00
CA ILE A 206 -19.88 -6.11 -6.64
C ILE A 206 -21.00 -6.57 -5.72
N VAL A 207 -20.65 -7.31 -4.69
CA VAL A 207 -21.57 -7.83 -3.68
C VAL A 207 -21.19 -7.31 -2.31
N ARG A 208 -22.19 -6.87 -1.55
CA ARG A 208 -22.03 -6.52 -0.14
C ARG A 208 -22.39 -7.74 0.69
N ILE A 209 -21.49 -8.15 1.60
CA ILE A 209 -21.80 -9.11 2.64
C ILE A 209 -22.77 -8.43 3.62
N THR A 210 -23.97 -9.00 3.77
CA THR A 210 -25.00 -8.50 4.68
C THR A 210 -24.96 -9.19 6.03
N GLU A 211 -24.68 -10.49 6.03
CA GLU A 211 -24.66 -11.32 7.21
C GLU A 211 -23.78 -12.54 6.99
N TRP A 212 -23.09 -13.02 8.02
CA TRP A 212 -22.41 -14.30 8.02
C TRP A 212 -22.75 -15.04 9.33
N PRO A 213 -23.85 -15.82 9.36
CA PRO A 213 -24.22 -16.59 10.54
C PRO A 213 -23.11 -17.58 10.93
N GLU A 214 -22.89 -17.73 12.23
CA GLU A 214 -21.79 -18.56 12.78
C GLU A 214 -21.83 -20.01 12.28
N GLU A 215 -23.03 -20.57 12.13
CA GLU A 215 -23.23 -21.93 11.63
C GLU A 215 -23.24 -22.04 10.10
N ALA A 216 -23.26 -20.90 9.38
CA ALA A 216 -23.33 -20.88 7.92
C ALA A 216 -21.95 -21.02 7.28
N LYS A 217 -21.82 -21.96 6.34
CA LYS A 217 -20.58 -22.11 5.56
C LYS A 217 -20.31 -20.90 4.67
N ASN A 218 -21.34 -20.32 4.07
CA ASN A 218 -21.25 -19.24 3.12
C ASN A 218 -21.86 -17.96 3.70
N PRO A 219 -21.22 -16.80 3.52
CA PRO A 219 -21.83 -15.52 3.87
C PRO A 219 -23.04 -15.23 2.97
N LEU A 220 -24.01 -14.47 3.50
CA LEU A 220 -25.10 -13.90 2.72
C LEU A 220 -24.69 -12.54 2.16
N GLY A 221 -25.08 -12.27 0.93
CA GLY A 221 -24.77 -11.01 0.28
C GLY A 221 -25.89 -10.48 -0.58
N GLU A 222 -25.77 -9.21 -0.93
CA GLU A 222 -26.61 -8.51 -1.91
C GLU A 222 -25.75 -7.89 -3.00
N VAL A 223 -26.19 -7.96 -4.25
CA VAL A 223 -25.52 -7.28 -5.37
C VAL A 223 -25.66 -5.78 -5.17
N VAL A 224 -24.54 -5.08 -5.18
CA VAL A 224 -24.46 -3.60 -5.12
C VAL A 224 -24.51 -3.02 -6.53
N ASP A 225 -23.63 -3.54 -7.42
CA ASP A 225 -23.57 -3.12 -8.81
C ASP A 225 -23.17 -4.30 -9.71
N ILE A 226 -23.59 -4.25 -10.99
CA ILE A 226 -23.21 -5.19 -12.03
C ILE A 226 -22.27 -4.45 -12.97
N LEU A 227 -21.04 -4.95 -13.10
CA LEU A 227 -19.97 -4.28 -13.82
C LEU A 227 -19.98 -4.59 -15.34
N GLY A 228 -20.58 -5.69 -15.74
CA GLY A 228 -20.60 -6.20 -17.10
C GLY A 228 -20.34 -7.70 -17.16
N THR A 229 -20.08 -8.22 -18.35
CA THR A 229 -19.73 -9.64 -18.55
C THR A 229 -18.29 -9.88 -18.05
N ALA A 230 -18.07 -10.97 -17.30
CA ALA A 230 -16.73 -11.34 -16.88
C ALA A 230 -15.81 -11.60 -18.09
N GLY A 231 -14.64 -10.99 -18.09
CA GLY A 231 -13.68 -10.98 -19.18
C GLY A 231 -13.76 -9.76 -20.09
N ASP A 232 -14.82 -8.95 -20.00
CA ASP A 232 -14.86 -7.65 -20.66
C ASP A 232 -13.90 -6.68 -19.97
N ASN A 233 -13.11 -5.95 -20.74
CA ASN A 233 -12.09 -5.05 -20.21
C ASN A 233 -12.65 -4.04 -19.20
N ASP A 234 -13.77 -3.38 -19.51
CA ASP A 234 -14.41 -2.42 -18.61
C ASP A 234 -14.86 -3.06 -17.29
N ALA A 235 -15.46 -4.26 -17.38
CA ALA A 235 -15.90 -4.99 -16.20
C ALA A 235 -14.72 -5.37 -15.28
N GLU A 236 -13.62 -5.82 -15.88
CA GLU A 236 -12.43 -6.23 -15.12
C GLU A 236 -11.68 -5.03 -14.51
N MET A 237 -11.50 -3.93 -15.24
CA MET A 237 -10.87 -2.72 -14.70
C MET A 237 -11.70 -2.11 -13.57
N ASN A 238 -13.04 -2.03 -13.73
CA ASN A 238 -13.93 -1.58 -12.65
C ASN A 238 -13.93 -2.54 -11.44
N ALA A 239 -13.79 -3.85 -11.67
CA ALA A 239 -13.65 -4.83 -10.59
C ALA A 239 -12.34 -4.63 -9.82
N ILE A 240 -11.23 -4.35 -10.51
CA ILE A 240 -9.95 -4.02 -9.85
C ILE A 240 -10.11 -2.78 -8.98
N LEU A 241 -10.73 -1.71 -9.47
CA LEU A 241 -10.97 -0.51 -8.66
C LEU A 241 -11.81 -0.82 -7.41
N ALA A 242 -12.90 -1.58 -7.57
CA ALA A 242 -13.75 -1.98 -6.47
C ALA A 242 -13.04 -2.93 -5.48
N GLU A 243 -12.11 -3.76 -5.94
CA GLU A 243 -11.28 -4.63 -5.09
C GLU A 243 -10.42 -3.82 -4.11
N PHE A 244 -10.02 -2.62 -4.49
CA PHE A 244 -9.26 -1.70 -3.65
C PHE A 244 -10.10 -0.59 -3.03
N ASP A 245 -11.44 -0.72 -3.02
CA ASP A 245 -12.40 0.29 -2.54
C ASP A 245 -12.21 1.67 -3.21
N LEU A 246 -11.70 1.68 -4.44
CA LEU A 246 -11.54 2.89 -5.24
C LEU A 246 -12.82 3.17 -6.03
N PRO A 247 -13.28 4.43 -6.05
CA PRO A 247 -14.47 4.81 -6.81
C PRO A 247 -14.19 4.81 -8.31
N TYR A 248 -14.99 4.07 -9.08
CA TYR A 248 -14.92 3.98 -10.55
C TYR A 248 -15.92 4.89 -11.26
N LYS A 249 -16.77 5.57 -10.51
CA LYS A 249 -17.77 6.55 -11.00
C LYS A 249 -17.78 7.78 -10.08
N TYR A 250 -18.14 8.93 -10.63
CA TYR A 250 -18.43 10.11 -9.83
C TYR A 250 -19.89 10.08 -9.33
N PRO A 251 -20.14 10.56 -8.11
CA PRO A 251 -21.51 10.87 -7.69
C PRO A 251 -22.12 11.96 -8.59
N ALA A 252 -23.35 11.74 -9.07
CA ALA A 252 -24.01 12.66 -10.01
C ALA A 252 -24.17 14.11 -9.48
N ASN A 253 -24.24 14.28 -8.15
CA ASN A 253 -24.26 15.60 -7.53
C ASN A 253 -22.91 16.32 -7.59
N VAL A 254 -21.79 15.60 -7.61
CA VAL A 254 -20.46 16.16 -7.76
C VAL A 254 -20.23 16.62 -9.20
N GLU A 255 -20.63 15.81 -10.19
CA GLU A 255 -20.56 16.17 -11.62
C GLU A 255 -21.39 17.43 -11.89
N LYS A 256 -22.66 17.46 -11.43
CA LYS A 256 -23.54 18.63 -11.54
C LYS A 256 -22.98 19.87 -10.82
N ALA A 257 -22.21 19.71 -9.74
CA ALA A 257 -21.54 20.82 -9.09
C ALA A 257 -20.38 21.35 -9.91
N ALA A 258 -19.60 20.45 -10.58
CA ALA A 258 -18.51 20.84 -11.48
C ALA A 258 -19.02 21.55 -12.73
N GLU A 259 -20.14 21.11 -13.31
CA GLU A 259 -20.78 21.77 -14.47
C GLU A 259 -21.19 23.22 -14.21
N LYS A 260 -21.50 23.58 -12.97
CA LYS A 260 -21.88 24.94 -12.57
C LYS A 260 -20.68 25.91 -12.41
N ILE A 261 -19.45 25.39 -12.40
CA ILE A 261 -18.27 26.23 -12.30
C ILE A 261 -18.05 26.92 -13.65
N SER A 262 -18.01 28.26 -13.61
CA SER A 262 -17.71 29.09 -14.78
C SER A 262 -16.25 28.93 -15.19
N ASP A 263 -16.00 28.87 -16.48
CA ASP A 263 -14.68 28.96 -17.11
C ASP A 263 -14.25 30.41 -17.38
N ALA A 264 -15.20 31.36 -17.33
CA ALA A 264 -14.88 32.78 -17.47
C ALA A 264 -14.08 33.30 -16.26
N ILE A 265 -12.96 33.93 -16.55
CA ILE A 265 -12.09 34.57 -15.54
C ILE A 265 -12.56 36.02 -15.38
N PRO A 266 -12.98 36.48 -14.17
CA PRO A 266 -13.36 37.84 -13.92
C PRO A 266 -12.17 38.80 -14.03
N GLU A 267 -12.38 39.96 -14.62
CA GLU A 267 -11.35 41.03 -14.74
C GLU A 267 -10.76 41.45 -13.38
N GLU A 268 -11.59 41.44 -12.32
CA GLU A 268 -11.13 41.74 -10.96
C GLU A 268 -10.14 40.68 -10.44
N GLU A 269 -10.22 39.44 -10.92
CA GLU A 269 -9.28 38.38 -10.56
C GLU A 269 -7.99 38.52 -11.38
N ILE A 270 -8.11 38.86 -12.66
CA ILE A 270 -6.95 39.14 -13.53
C ILE A 270 -6.11 40.26 -12.94
N ALA A 271 -6.75 41.35 -12.50
CA ALA A 271 -6.05 42.53 -11.93
C ALA A 271 -5.28 42.24 -10.63
N LYS A 272 -5.54 41.15 -9.95
CA LYS A 272 -4.83 40.70 -8.72
C LYS A 272 -3.63 39.81 -8.99
N ARG A 273 -3.44 39.39 -10.24
CA ARG A 273 -2.41 38.44 -10.64
C ARG A 273 -1.31 39.07 -11.44
N GLU A 274 -0.15 38.48 -11.35
CA GLU A 274 0.97 38.88 -12.23
C GLU A 274 0.71 38.34 -13.64
N ASP A 275 0.82 39.19 -14.65
CA ASP A 275 0.45 38.89 -16.02
C ASP A 275 1.63 38.31 -16.82
N PHE A 276 1.53 37.02 -17.15
CA PHE A 276 2.49 36.31 -17.99
C PHE A 276 1.94 35.97 -19.37
N ARG A 277 0.79 36.50 -19.79
CA ARG A 277 0.16 36.18 -21.08
C ARG A 277 1.03 36.62 -22.30
N GLY A 278 1.94 37.53 -22.10
CA GLY A 278 2.87 37.99 -23.13
C GLY A 278 4.26 37.38 -23.06
N VAL A 279 4.50 36.42 -22.18
CA VAL A 279 5.77 35.70 -22.02
C VAL A 279 5.67 34.31 -22.65
N THR A 280 6.64 33.95 -23.50
CA THR A 280 6.69 32.61 -24.13
C THR A 280 6.49 31.53 -23.08
N THR A 281 5.40 30.76 -23.22
CA THR A 281 4.96 29.75 -22.25
C THR A 281 4.48 28.52 -22.98
N PHE A 282 4.90 27.35 -22.53
CA PHE A 282 4.45 26.06 -23.13
C PHE A 282 4.38 24.94 -22.09
N THR A 283 3.62 23.88 -22.42
CA THR A 283 3.61 22.63 -21.67
C THR A 283 4.35 21.54 -22.43
N ILE A 284 4.91 20.54 -21.70
CA ILE A 284 5.57 19.38 -22.27
C ILE A 284 5.03 18.14 -21.55
N ASP A 285 4.19 17.35 -22.23
CA ASP A 285 3.37 16.29 -21.62
C ASP A 285 3.36 14.99 -22.47
N PRO A 286 2.92 13.86 -21.89
CA PRO A 286 2.63 12.66 -22.68
C PRO A 286 1.62 12.93 -23.80
N LYS A 287 1.74 12.22 -24.90
CA LYS A 287 0.88 12.42 -26.10
C LYS A 287 -0.61 12.34 -25.80
N ASP A 288 -1.00 11.44 -24.89
CA ASP A 288 -2.38 11.12 -24.48
C ASP A 288 -2.89 11.96 -23.30
N ALA A 289 -2.04 12.80 -22.68
CA ALA A 289 -2.43 13.66 -21.57
C ALA A 289 -3.47 14.71 -22.00
N LYS A 290 -4.39 15.02 -21.07
CA LYS A 290 -5.43 16.05 -21.20
C LYS A 290 -5.46 17.01 -20.02
N ASP A 291 -4.86 16.65 -18.91
CA ASP A 291 -4.81 17.32 -17.62
C ASP A 291 -3.42 17.95 -17.39
N PHE A 292 -3.19 19.07 -18.07
CA PHE A 292 -1.91 19.77 -17.99
C PHE A 292 -1.80 20.55 -16.67
N ASP A 293 -1.10 19.97 -15.71
CA ASP A 293 -0.89 20.56 -14.38
C ASP A 293 0.10 21.73 -14.40
N ASP A 294 1.11 21.66 -15.26
CA ASP A 294 2.26 22.57 -15.26
C ASP A 294 2.62 23.12 -16.66
N ALA A 295 3.15 24.33 -16.66
CA ALA A 295 3.72 24.99 -17.82
C ALA A 295 5.01 25.70 -17.43
N LEU A 296 5.95 25.82 -18.37
CA LEU A 296 7.17 26.59 -18.22
C LEU A 296 7.11 27.82 -19.09
N SER A 297 7.45 28.99 -18.51
CA SER A 297 7.78 30.21 -19.29
C SER A 297 9.28 30.48 -19.24
N ALA A 298 9.81 31.04 -20.33
CA ALA A 298 11.21 31.41 -20.40
C ALA A 298 11.39 32.74 -21.11
N ARG A 299 12.13 33.67 -20.48
CA ARG A 299 12.47 34.98 -21.01
C ARG A 299 13.91 35.31 -20.69
N LYS A 300 14.68 35.67 -21.70
CA LYS A 300 16.05 36.16 -21.51
C LYS A 300 16.04 37.62 -21.02
N LEU A 301 16.77 37.88 -19.94
CA LEU A 301 16.89 39.20 -19.34
C LEU A 301 18.09 39.97 -19.90
N ASP A 302 18.08 41.32 -19.80
CA ASP A 302 19.14 42.19 -20.29
C ASP A 302 20.50 41.92 -19.62
N ASN A 303 20.52 41.42 -18.41
CA ASN A 303 21.73 41.02 -17.67
C ASN A 303 22.30 39.64 -18.11
N GLY A 304 21.67 38.99 -19.10
CA GLY A 304 22.07 37.71 -19.64
C GLY A 304 21.58 36.50 -18.83
N ASN A 305 20.85 36.70 -17.74
CA ASN A 305 20.16 35.65 -17.00
C ASN A 305 18.86 35.23 -17.71
N TRP A 306 18.28 34.13 -17.26
CA TRP A 306 16.95 33.69 -17.70
C TRP A 306 15.94 33.87 -16.58
N GLU A 307 14.82 34.53 -16.89
CA GLU A 307 13.62 34.45 -16.08
C GLU A 307 12.86 33.18 -16.49
N VAL A 308 12.65 32.27 -15.54
CA VAL A 308 11.95 31.03 -15.75
C VAL A 308 10.75 30.99 -14.81
N GLY A 309 9.56 30.89 -15.36
CA GLY A 309 8.33 30.68 -14.59
C GLY A 309 7.94 29.21 -14.58
N VAL A 310 7.70 28.68 -13.39
CA VAL A 310 7.04 27.37 -13.20
C VAL A 310 5.61 27.66 -12.80
N HIS A 311 4.68 27.47 -13.74
CA HIS A 311 3.27 27.81 -13.60
C HIS A 311 2.45 26.56 -13.35
N ILE A 312 1.75 26.52 -12.23
CA ILE A 312 0.94 25.36 -11.83
C ILE A 312 -0.53 25.74 -11.82
N ALA A 313 -1.37 24.92 -12.37
CA ALA A 313 -2.81 25.11 -12.42
C ALA A 313 -3.39 25.51 -11.05
N ASP A 314 -4.08 26.64 -10.95
CA ASP A 314 -4.65 27.14 -9.70
C ASP A 314 -6.00 26.48 -9.41
N VAL A 315 -5.97 25.16 -9.17
CA VAL A 315 -7.16 24.35 -8.86
C VAL A 315 -7.90 24.88 -7.64
N THR A 316 -7.17 25.44 -6.67
CA THR A 316 -7.75 25.93 -5.40
C THR A 316 -8.56 27.22 -5.56
N TYR A 317 -8.40 27.92 -6.68
CA TYR A 317 -9.30 29.01 -7.05
C TYR A 317 -10.70 28.50 -7.34
N TYR A 318 -10.85 27.38 -8.03
CA TYR A 318 -12.13 26.79 -8.43
C TYR A 318 -12.71 25.86 -7.38
N VAL A 319 -11.87 25.03 -6.76
CA VAL A 319 -12.29 24.04 -5.75
C VAL A 319 -12.14 24.63 -4.35
N LYS A 320 -13.24 25.16 -3.83
CA LYS A 320 -13.24 25.78 -2.49
C LYS A 320 -13.22 24.72 -1.39
N PRO A 321 -12.54 24.98 -0.26
CA PRO A 321 -12.52 24.06 0.88
C PRO A 321 -13.94 23.67 1.33
N GLU A 322 -14.11 22.40 1.73
CA GLU A 322 -15.36 21.82 2.23
C GLU A 322 -16.52 21.79 1.21
N SER A 323 -16.29 22.17 -0.06
CA SER A 323 -17.28 21.99 -1.13
C SER A 323 -17.54 20.51 -1.44
N LEU A 324 -18.60 20.20 -2.20
CA LEU A 324 -18.88 18.82 -2.63
C LEU A 324 -17.70 18.23 -3.41
N ILE A 325 -17.12 19.04 -4.32
CA ILE A 325 -15.98 18.64 -5.14
C ILE A 325 -14.73 18.42 -4.27
N ASP A 326 -14.50 19.31 -3.29
CA ASP A 326 -13.37 19.20 -2.38
C ASP A 326 -13.42 17.94 -1.52
N ARG A 327 -14.60 17.60 -1.00
CA ARG A 327 -14.80 16.38 -0.21
C ARG A 327 -14.58 15.12 -1.04
N GLU A 328 -15.04 15.11 -2.28
CA GLU A 328 -14.81 14.00 -3.20
C GLU A 328 -13.32 13.89 -3.56
N ALA A 329 -12.67 15.02 -3.89
CA ALA A 329 -11.24 15.06 -4.18
C ALA A 329 -10.40 14.59 -2.99
N PHE A 330 -10.75 14.99 -1.76
CA PHE A 330 -10.11 14.50 -0.54
C PHE A 330 -10.30 12.99 -0.36
N SER A 331 -11.52 12.49 -0.55
CA SER A 331 -11.80 11.05 -0.44
C SER A 331 -10.97 10.22 -1.41
N ARG A 332 -10.81 10.69 -2.65
CA ARG A 332 -9.95 10.04 -3.68
C ARG A 332 -8.47 10.25 -3.40
N ALA A 333 -8.08 11.40 -2.90
CA ALA A 333 -6.74 11.90 -2.60
C ALA A 333 -5.75 11.93 -3.77
N THR A 334 -5.90 11.06 -4.76
CA THR A 334 -5.06 10.99 -5.96
C THR A 334 -5.82 10.44 -7.16
N SER A 335 -5.39 10.79 -8.37
CA SER A 335 -5.81 10.09 -9.58
C SER A 335 -5.20 8.69 -9.63
N VAL A 336 -5.88 7.74 -10.28
CA VAL A 336 -5.44 6.34 -10.45
C VAL A 336 -5.21 6.07 -11.91
N TYR A 337 -4.04 5.54 -12.27
CA TYR A 337 -3.59 5.30 -13.64
C TYR A 337 -3.59 3.80 -13.94
N LEU A 338 -4.71 3.26 -14.41
CA LEU A 338 -4.76 1.88 -14.91
C LEU A 338 -4.08 1.80 -16.29
N VAL A 339 -3.87 0.59 -16.79
CA VAL A 339 -3.17 0.39 -18.06
C VAL A 339 -3.89 1.07 -19.25
N ASP A 340 -5.21 1.07 -19.24
CA ASP A 340 -6.06 1.53 -20.34
C ASP A 340 -6.78 2.87 -20.09
N ARG A 341 -6.81 3.34 -18.84
CA ARG A 341 -7.57 4.53 -18.44
C ARG A 341 -7.04 5.21 -17.20
N THR A 342 -7.38 6.48 -17.06
CA THR A 342 -7.17 7.25 -15.84
C THR A 342 -8.49 7.46 -15.11
N ILE A 343 -8.51 7.21 -13.80
CA ILE A 343 -9.62 7.61 -12.93
C ILE A 343 -9.20 8.89 -12.23
N PRO A 344 -9.70 10.05 -12.67
CA PRO A 344 -9.20 11.33 -12.19
C PRO A 344 -9.65 11.63 -10.75
N MET A 345 -8.85 12.40 -10.02
CA MET A 345 -9.18 12.90 -8.68
C MET A 345 -10.30 13.95 -8.73
N LEU A 346 -10.31 14.77 -9.78
CA LEU A 346 -11.30 15.83 -10.01
C LEU A 346 -12.21 15.46 -11.20
N PRO A 347 -13.47 15.92 -11.24
CA PRO A 347 -14.34 15.75 -12.40
C PRO A 347 -13.68 16.25 -13.70
N GLU A 348 -13.94 15.56 -14.82
CA GLU A 348 -13.30 15.84 -16.12
C GLU A 348 -13.43 17.29 -16.58
N ARG A 349 -14.55 17.96 -16.28
CA ARG A 349 -14.71 19.37 -16.57
C ARG A 349 -13.64 20.25 -15.88
N LEU A 350 -13.20 19.87 -14.69
CA LEU A 350 -12.13 20.60 -13.99
C LEU A 350 -10.76 20.13 -14.47
N CYS A 351 -10.47 18.83 -14.43
CA CYS A 351 -9.13 18.34 -14.72
C CYS A 351 -8.73 18.49 -16.20
N ASN A 352 -9.65 18.28 -17.16
CA ASN A 352 -9.35 18.29 -18.58
C ASN A 352 -9.66 19.62 -19.28
N GLN A 353 -10.40 20.55 -18.65
CA GLN A 353 -10.86 21.78 -19.28
C GLN A 353 -10.49 23.03 -18.46
N ILE A 354 -11.19 23.28 -17.35
CA ILE A 354 -11.07 24.57 -16.62
C ILE A 354 -9.67 24.76 -16.05
N CYS A 355 -9.13 23.76 -15.36
CA CYS A 355 -7.83 23.85 -14.70
C CYS A 355 -6.65 23.51 -15.63
N SER A 356 -6.87 22.66 -16.63
CA SER A 356 -5.80 22.22 -17.55
C SER A 356 -5.19 23.41 -18.30
N LEU A 357 -3.87 23.52 -18.31
CA LEU A 357 -3.12 24.64 -18.93
C LEU A 357 -3.03 24.47 -20.46
N ARG A 358 -4.21 24.43 -21.11
CA ARG A 358 -4.38 24.19 -22.53
C ARG A 358 -3.80 25.34 -23.38
N PRO A 359 -3.20 25.05 -24.56
CA PRO A 359 -2.63 26.05 -25.41
C PRO A 359 -3.67 27.04 -25.92
N ASN A 360 -3.27 28.31 -26.09
CA ASN A 360 -4.07 29.44 -26.57
C ASN A 360 -5.26 29.84 -25.69
N GLU A 361 -5.35 29.31 -24.46
CA GLU A 361 -6.37 29.65 -23.48
C GLU A 361 -5.74 30.42 -22.30
N GLU A 362 -6.45 31.44 -21.79
CA GLU A 362 -6.05 32.12 -20.54
C GLU A 362 -6.32 31.21 -19.36
N LYS A 363 -5.33 31.02 -18.50
CA LYS A 363 -5.41 30.12 -17.35
C LYS A 363 -4.85 30.77 -16.10
N LEU A 364 -5.52 30.50 -14.98
CA LEU A 364 -5.08 30.91 -13.66
C LEU A 364 -4.05 29.94 -13.11
N CYS A 365 -2.92 30.46 -12.65
CA CYS A 365 -1.84 29.67 -12.10
C CYS A 365 -1.40 30.14 -10.71
N PHE A 366 -0.79 29.23 -9.96
CA PHE A 366 0.05 29.53 -8.83
C PHE A 366 1.50 29.23 -9.24
N SER A 367 2.37 30.21 -9.19
CA SER A 367 3.66 30.13 -9.88
C SER A 367 4.84 30.42 -8.98
N VAL A 368 5.96 29.81 -9.34
CA VAL A 368 7.27 30.16 -8.79
C VAL A 368 8.10 30.74 -9.95
N ILE A 369 8.52 31.99 -9.82
CA ILE A 369 9.31 32.69 -10.81
C ILE A 369 10.75 32.72 -10.32
N PHE A 370 11.68 32.40 -11.21
CA PHE A 370 13.12 32.34 -10.93
C PHE A 370 13.88 33.24 -11.88
N GLU A 371 14.85 33.97 -11.36
CA GLU A 371 15.94 34.48 -12.14
C GLU A 371 17.14 33.54 -11.99
N LEU A 372 17.56 32.90 -13.07
CA LEU A 372 18.64 31.92 -13.10
C LEU A 372 19.81 32.45 -13.93
N ASN A 373 21.03 32.38 -13.37
CA ASN A 373 22.22 32.68 -14.14
C ASN A 373 22.62 31.51 -15.05
N LYS A 374 23.66 31.68 -15.85
CA LYS A 374 24.18 30.67 -16.79
C LYS A 374 24.57 29.32 -16.11
N ASN A 375 24.80 29.32 -14.80
CA ASN A 375 25.13 28.12 -14.02
C ASN A 375 23.91 27.54 -13.36
N ALA A 376 22.69 27.99 -13.69
CA ALA A 376 21.44 27.61 -13.02
C ALA A 376 21.43 27.90 -11.50
N GLU A 377 22.12 28.96 -11.06
CA GLU A 377 22.05 29.44 -9.69
C GLU A 377 20.93 30.45 -9.58
N ILE A 378 20.10 30.34 -8.57
CA ILE A 378 18.99 31.25 -8.30
C ILE A 378 19.56 32.57 -7.83
N GLN A 379 19.36 33.62 -8.60
CA GLN A 379 19.70 34.98 -8.22
C GLN A 379 18.58 35.63 -7.44
N GLN A 380 17.34 35.42 -7.90
CA GLN A 380 16.12 35.87 -7.25
C GLN A 380 15.00 34.84 -7.50
N SER A 381 14.07 34.73 -6.58
CA SER A 381 12.83 33.97 -6.79
C SER A 381 11.69 34.57 -5.98
N HIS A 382 10.48 34.47 -6.50
CA HIS A 382 9.27 34.80 -5.76
C HIS A 382 8.12 33.86 -6.12
N ILE A 383 7.14 33.77 -5.22
CA ILE A 383 5.98 32.93 -5.35
C ILE A 383 4.75 33.80 -5.45
N THR A 384 3.99 33.65 -6.51
CA THR A 384 2.86 34.55 -6.82
C THR A 384 1.75 33.81 -7.56
N ARG A 385 0.56 34.41 -7.56
CA ARG A 385 -0.52 33.99 -8.45
C ARG A 385 -0.39 34.71 -9.78
N THR A 386 -0.44 33.96 -10.86
CA THR A 386 -0.29 34.48 -12.23
C THR A 386 -1.50 34.19 -13.08
N ILE A 387 -1.60 34.89 -14.19
CA ILE A 387 -2.41 34.50 -15.35
C ILE A 387 -1.45 34.26 -16.51
N ILE A 388 -1.63 33.14 -17.19
CA ILE A 388 -0.83 32.75 -18.36
C ILE A 388 -1.72 32.54 -19.58
N LYS A 389 -1.08 32.53 -20.74
CA LYS A 389 -1.65 32.00 -21.96
C LYS A 389 -0.57 31.15 -22.63
N SER A 390 -0.71 29.82 -22.52
CA SER A 390 0.25 28.87 -23.11
C SER A 390 0.24 29.00 -24.63
N ASP A 391 1.41 29.21 -25.24
CA ASP A 391 1.55 29.35 -26.70
C ASP A 391 1.47 28.00 -27.41
N ARG A 392 1.98 26.95 -26.76
CA ARG A 392 2.03 25.61 -27.35
C ARG A 392 2.02 24.49 -26.30
N ARG A 393 1.44 23.36 -26.68
CA ARG A 393 1.60 22.09 -26.00
C ARG A 393 2.56 21.22 -26.81
N PHE A 394 3.69 20.80 -26.23
CA PHE A 394 4.60 19.81 -26.79
C PHE A 394 4.31 18.42 -26.20
N THR A 395 4.50 17.40 -27.03
CA THR A 395 4.74 16.06 -26.51
C THR A 395 6.21 15.93 -26.06
N TYR A 396 6.51 14.96 -25.19
CA TYR A 396 7.90 14.69 -24.84
C TYR A 396 8.77 14.37 -26.06
N GLU A 397 8.20 13.67 -27.06
CA GLU A 397 8.88 13.31 -28.30
C GLU A 397 9.22 14.56 -29.16
N GLU A 398 8.28 15.49 -29.25
CA GLU A 398 8.49 16.74 -30.01
C GLU A 398 9.55 17.62 -29.32
N ALA A 399 9.47 17.80 -28.00
CA ALA A 399 10.47 18.57 -27.25
C ALA A 399 11.85 17.88 -27.29
N GLN A 400 11.89 16.55 -27.24
CA GLN A 400 13.13 15.77 -27.38
C GLN A 400 13.76 15.97 -28.77
N ALA A 401 12.96 15.98 -29.83
CA ALA A 401 13.45 16.25 -31.18
C ALA A 401 14.09 17.63 -31.29
N VAL A 402 13.51 18.67 -30.67
CA VAL A 402 14.12 20.01 -30.61
C VAL A 402 15.45 20.00 -29.86
N ILE A 403 15.53 19.26 -28.73
CA ILE A 403 16.77 19.14 -27.95
C ILE A 403 17.87 18.45 -28.76
N GLU A 404 17.56 17.38 -29.50
CA GLU A 404 18.51 16.58 -30.26
C GLU A 404 18.97 17.27 -31.56
N THR A 405 18.07 17.94 -32.27
CA THR A 405 18.36 18.54 -33.58
C THR A 405 18.80 19.98 -33.49
N GLY A 406 18.44 20.71 -32.40
CA GLY A 406 18.62 22.15 -32.28
C GLY A 406 17.68 22.95 -33.19
N GLU A 407 16.66 22.31 -33.79
CA GLU A 407 15.71 22.95 -34.71
C GLU A 407 14.26 22.70 -34.25
N GLY A 408 13.38 23.67 -34.46
CA GLY A 408 11.96 23.60 -34.11
C GLY A 408 11.42 24.90 -33.53
N GLU A 409 10.14 24.90 -33.19
CA GLU A 409 9.49 26.05 -32.54
C GLU A 409 10.01 26.18 -31.10
N TYR A 410 10.20 27.45 -30.66
CA TYR A 410 10.70 27.79 -29.31
C TYR A 410 12.03 27.13 -28.98
N LYS A 411 12.89 26.90 -30.00
CA LYS A 411 14.18 26.21 -29.82
C LYS A 411 15.12 26.91 -28.85
N GLU A 412 15.14 28.25 -28.87
CA GLU A 412 16.01 29.00 -27.96
C GLU A 412 15.63 28.79 -26.50
N GLU A 413 14.34 28.84 -26.20
CA GLU A 413 13.79 28.63 -24.87
C GLU A 413 13.98 27.16 -24.42
N ILE A 414 13.64 26.20 -25.27
CA ILE A 414 13.76 24.74 -24.95
C ILE A 414 15.23 24.39 -24.71
N LEU A 415 16.15 24.83 -25.55
CA LEU A 415 17.58 24.56 -25.39
C LEU A 415 18.17 25.24 -24.15
N ALA A 416 17.74 26.49 -23.87
CA ALA A 416 18.16 27.18 -22.66
C ALA A 416 17.67 26.47 -21.39
N LEU A 417 16.38 26.12 -21.34
CA LEU A 417 15.77 25.34 -20.23
C LEU A 417 16.46 23.99 -20.04
N ASN A 418 16.72 23.27 -21.14
CA ASN A 418 17.44 22.00 -21.06
C ASN A 418 18.86 22.17 -20.49
N GLY A 419 19.60 23.19 -20.96
CA GLY A 419 20.93 23.48 -20.42
C GLY A 419 20.94 23.88 -18.94
N LEU A 420 19.89 24.56 -18.47
CA LEU A 420 19.71 24.88 -17.05
C LEU A 420 19.32 23.63 -16.25
N ALA A 421 18.41 22.82 -16.76
CA ALA A 421 17.96 21.57 -16.12
C ALA A 421 19.12 20.58 -15.92
N GLN A 422 20.00 20.41 -16.92
CA GLN A 422 21.19 19.58 -16.80
C GLN A 422 22.08 20.02 -15.63
N LYS A 423 22.32 21.32 -15.49
CA LYS A 423 23.13 21.87 -14.37
C LYS A 423 22.46 21.69 -13.01
N LEU A 424 21.13 21.84 -12.95
CA LEU A 424 20.37 21.55 -11.73
C LEU A 424 20.49 20.07 -11.34
N ARG A 425 20.38 19.18 -12.30
CA ARG A 425 20.51 17.73 -12.13
C ARG A 425 21.91 17.35 -11.66
N ASP A 426 22.96 17.83 -12.32
CA ASP A 426 24.36 17.56 -11.95
C ASP A 426 24.63 17.98 -10.50
N ARG A 427 24.12 19.16 -10.10
CA ARG A 427 24.25 19.65 -8.72
C ARG A 427 23.53 18.70 -7.75
N ARG A 428 22.30 18.29 -8.05
CA ARG A 428 21.51 17.40 -7.21
C ARG A 428 22.23 16.06 -6.98
N PHE A 429 22.80 15.45 -8.02
CA PHE A 429 23.58 14.22 -7.88
C PHE A 429 24.88 14.45 -7.13
N LYS A 430 25.56 15.56 -7.34
CA LYS A 430 26.74 15.92 -6.56
C LYS A 430 26.42 16.08 -5.07
N ASP A 431 25.23 16.58 -4.73
CA ASP A 431 24.73 16.72 -3.37
C ASP A 431 24.30 15.38 -2.75
N GLY A 432 24.18 14.32 -3.56
CA GLY A 432 23.92 12.95 -3.11
C GLY A 432 22.51 12.43 -3.41
N ALA A 433 21.81 13.00 -4.38
CA ALA A 433 20.57 12.37 -4.87
C ALA A 433 20.87 10.99 -5.45
N ILE A 434 19.96 10.04 -5.27
CA ILE A 434 20.14 8.66 -5.75
C ILE A 434 19.47 8.53 -7.12
N ALA A 435 20.25 8.00 -8.09
CA ALA A 435 19.76 7.67 -9.42
C ALA A 435 19.25 6.23 -9.45
N PHE A 436 17.92 6.07 -9.61
CA PHE A 436 17.33 4.80 -10.01
C PHE A 436 16.71 5.01 -11.39
N ASP A 437 17.43 4.65 -12.43
CA ASP A 437 16.89 4.68 -13.79
C ASP A 437 16.09 3.38 -14.02
N ARG A 438 14.79 3.43 -13.67
CA ARG A 438 13.88 2.31 -13.93
C ARG A 438 13.26 2.43 -15.31
N TYR A 439 13.30 1.33 -16.03
CA TYR A 439 12.50 1.18 -17.23
C TYR A 439 11.03 1.00 -16.84
N GLU A 440 10.15 1.82 -17.40
CA GLU A 440 8.70 1.67 -17.27
C GLU A 440 8.20 0.83 -18.45
N VAL A 441 7.71 -0.39 -18.15
CA VAL A 441 7.11 -1.24 -19.18
C VAL A 441 5.64 -0.83 -19.36
N LYS A 442 5.30 -0.44 -20.57
CA LYS A 442 3.93 -0.09 -20.98
C LYS A 442 3.38 -1.14 -21.93
N PHE A 443 2.06 -1.27 -21.94
CA PHE A 443 1.36 -2.09 -22.91
C PHE A 443 0.90 -1.24 -24.09
N ASP A 444 1.10 -1.75 -25.29
CA ASP A 444 0.36 -1.32 -26.46
C ASP A 444 -0.99 -2.03 -26.47
N ILE A 445 -2.09 -1.27 -26.47
CA ILE A 445 -3.45 -1.79 -26.33
C ILE A 445 -4.32 -1.35 -27.51
N ASP A 446 -5.23 -2.23 -27.94
CA ASP A 446 -6.21 -1.90 -28.97
C ASP A 446 -7.38 -1.07 -28.42
N GLU A 447 -8.33 -0.71 -29.29
CA GLU A 447 -9.53 0.08 -28.95
C GLU A 447 -10.43 -0.60 -27.89
N ASN A 448 -10.33 -1.92 -27.74
CA ASN A 448 -11.06 -2.71 -26.77
C ASN A 448 -10.26 -2.94 -25.47
N GLY A 449 -9.08 -2.33 -25.37
CA GLY A 449 -8.18 -2.49 -24.21
C GLY A 449 -7.41 -3.81 -24.19
N LYS A 450 -7.41 -4.62 -25.29
CA LYS A 450 -6.64 -5.85 -25.37
C LYS A 450 -5.15 -5.54 -25.59
N PRO A 451 -4.22 -6.15 -24.85
CA PRO A 451 -2.80 -5.93 -25.02
C PRO A 451 -2.29 -6.59 -26.33
N LEU A 452 -1.67 -5.79 -27.17
CA LEU A 452 -1.05 -6.20 -28.44
C LEU A 452 0.44 -6.49 -28.28
N GLY A 453 1.13 -5.75 -27.42
CA GLY A 453 2.55 -5.84 -27.17
C GLY A 453 2.97 -5.08 -25.93
N THR A 454 4.27 -5.11 -25.65
CA THR A 454 4.90 -4.30 -24.61
C THR A 454 5.98 -3.44 -25.22
N TYR A 455 6.19 -2.25 -24.66
CA TYR A 455 7.32 -1.38 -24.99
C TYR A 455 7.92 -0.75 -23.74
N ILE A 456 9.20 -0.43 -23.82
CA ILE A 456 9.90 0.24 -22.72
C ILE A 456 9.80 1.74 -22.95
N LYS A 457 9.23 2.45 -21.98
CA LYS A 457 9.22 3.91 -21.96
C LYS A 457 10.50 4.41 -21.32
N GLU A 458 11.36 5.01 -22.10
CA GLU A 458 12.61 5.61 -21.64
C GLU A 458 12.38 7.05 -21.19
N SER A 459 13.03 7.43 -20.08
CA SER A 459 13.10 8.83 -19.63
C SER A 459 14.22 9.55 -20.35
N LYS A 460 13.86 10.43 -21.30
CA LYS A 460 14.81 11.22 -22.10
C LYS A 460 15.04 12.62 -21.52
N GLU A 461 15.89 13.42 -22.16
CA GLU A 461 16.24 14.76 -21.67
C GLU A 461 15.02 15.69 -21.54
N ALA A 462 14.03 15.59 -22.42
CA ALA A 462 12.78 16.36 -22.29
C ALA A 462 12.00 16.02 -21.01
N ASN A 463 12.00 14.75 -20.59
CA ASN A 463 11.39 14.33 -19.33
C ASN A 463 12.15 14.91 -18.13
N LYS A 464 13.49 14.82 -18.19
CA LYS A 464 14.38 15.32 -17.14
C LYS A 464 14.33 16.85 -17.02
N LEU A 465 14.11 17.55 -18.13
CA LEU A 465 13.91 19.00 -18.13
C LEU A 465 12.72 19.39 -17.26
N ILE A 466 11.55 18.80 -17.49
CA ILE A 466 10.34 19.08 -16.72
C ILE A 466 10.55 18.65 -15.25
N GLU A 467 11.09 17.44 -15.02
CA GLU A 467 11.37 16.94 -13.67
C GLU A 467 12.20 17.94 -12.85
N GLU A 468 13.30 18.44 -13.37
CA GLU A 468 14.20 19.32 -12.61
C GLU A 468 13.55 20.66 -12.25
N PHE A 469 12.75 21.26 -13.15
CA PHE A 469 12.02 22.50 -12.81
C PHE A 469 10.87 22.24 -11.83
N MET A 470 10.19 21.09 -11.90
CA MET A 470 9.19 20.70 -10.91
C MET A 470 9.84 20.46 -9.53
N LEU A 471 10.99 19.79 -9.48
CA LEU A 471 11.78 19.60 -8.27
C LEU A 471 12.24 20.93 -7.67
N LEU A 472 12.69 21.87 -8.52
CA LEU A 472 13.13 23.20 -8.12
C LEU A 472 11.97 24.00 -7.48
N ALA A 473 10.80 24.00 -8.10
CA ALA A 473 9.61 24.67 -7.58
C ALA A 473 9.15 24.05 -6.25
N ASN A 474 9.02 22.72 -6.19
CA ASN A 474 8.64 22.00 -4.99
C ASN A 474 9.57 22.29 -3.79
N ARG A 475 10.87 22.26 -4.04
CA ARG A 475 11.90 22.61 -3.05
C ARG A 475 11.76 24.05 -2.59
N THR A 476 11.64 25.00 -3.52
CA THR A 476 11.57 26.44 -3.22
C THR A 476 10.36 26.77 -2.36
N VAL A 477 9.20 26.19 -2.67
CA VAL A 477 7.97 26.33 -1.87
C VAL A 477 8.16 25.77 -0.46
N ALA A 478 8.76 24.58 -0.34
CA ALA A 478 9.02 23.97 0.97
C ALA A 478 10.02 24.78 1.81
N GLU A 479 11.08 25.30 1.19
CA GLU A 479 12.08 26.16 1.84
C GLU A 479 11.51 27.50 2.27
N PHE A 480 10.64 28.12 1.47
CA PHE A 480 9.99 29.39 1.78
C PHE A 480 9.25 29.33 3.12
N ILE A 481 8.54 28.24 3.39
CA ILE A 481 7.85 28.05 4.65
C ILE A 481 8.78 27.51 5.75
N GLY A 482 9.59 26.50 5.43
CA GLY A 482 10.40 25.77 6.40
C GLY A 482 11.60 26.54 6.93
N LYS A 483 12.22 27.39 6.12
CA LYS A 483 13.36 28.26 6.48
C LYS A 483 12.95 29.65 7.00
N SER A 484 11.64 29.90 7.14
CA SER A 484 11.15 31.20 7.62
C SER A 484 11.79 31.56 8.96
N LYS A 485 12.36 32.77 9.06
CA LYS A 485 12.99 33.35 10.27
C LYS A 485 11.99 33.67 11.39
N ASN A 486 10.69 33.44 11.17
CA ASN A 486 9.66 33.69 12.18
C ASN A 486 9.81 32.73 13.36
N LYS A 487 9.71 33.27 14.60
CA LYS A 487 9.84 32.51 15.85
C LYS A 487 8.84 31.34 16.01
N THR A 488 7.74 31.36 15.27
CA THR A 488 6.72 30.30 15.27
C THR A 488 6.74 29.56 13.94
N LYS A 489 7.14 28.29 13.98
CA LYS A 489 7.04 27.40 12.82
C LYS A 489 5.58 27.28 12.41
N LYS A 490 5.28 27.51 11.13
CA LYS A 490 3.95 27.29 10.55
C LYS A 490 3.78 25.81 10.17
N THR A 491 2.62 25.24 10.43
CA THR A 491 2.28 23.89 9.96
C THR A 491 2.25 23.88 8.45
N PHE A 492 2.93 22.91 7.86
CA PHE A 492 3.00 22.76 6.41
C PHE A 492 3.02 21.28 6.04
N VAL A 493 2.69 20.95 4.80
CA VAL A 493 2.72 19.57 4.29
C VAL A 493 4.04 19.33 3.57
N TYR A 494 4.78 18.33 4.00
CA TYR A 494 6.04 17.92 3.40
C TYR A 494 5.90 16.53 2.77
N ARG A 495 6.67 16.29 1.72
CA ARG A 495 6.92 14.96 1.17
C ARG A 495 8.27 14.51 1.69
N ILE A 496 8.29 13.59 2.62
CA ILE A 496 9.52 13.12 3.25
C ILE A 496 9.93 11.74 2.74
N HIS A 497 11.22 11.48 2.81
CA HIS A 497 11.80 10.17 2.55
C HIS A 497 12.90 9.92 3.57
N GLU A 498 12.71 8.92 4.42
CA GLU A 498 13.66 8.56 5.45
C GLU A 498 14.93 7.95 4.87
N GLN A 499 15.97 7.88 5.69
CA GLN A 499 17.18 7.13 5.35
C GLN A 499 16.87 5.64 5.21
N PRO A 500 17.69 4.89 4.45
CA PRO A 500 17.58 3.44 4.40
C PRO A 500 17.63 2.83 5.80
N ASP A 501 16.92 1.73 5.98
CA ASP A 501 17.00 0.93 7.20
C ASP A 501 18.43 0.43 7.41
N PRO A 502 19.09 0.73 8.55
CA PRO A 502 20.49 0.37 8.78
C PRO A 502 20.74 -1.15 8.78
N GLU A 503 19.77 -1.97 9.18
CA GLU A 503 19.91 -3.44 9.16
C GLU A 503 19.83 -3.95 7.74
N LYS A 504 18.82 -3.53 6.99
CA LYS A 504 18.68 -3.89 5.56
C LYS A 504 19.87 -3.42 4.73
N LEU A 505 20.41 -2.23 5.05
CA LEU A 505 21.59 -1.72 4.35
C LEU A 505 22.85 -2.55 4.63
N ARG A 506 23.02 -3.02 5.87
CA ARG A 506 24.11 -3.95 6.22
C ARG A 506 23.97 -5.30 5.53
N ASP A 507 22.76 -5.86 5.52
CA ASP A 507 22.47 -7.13 4.83
C ASP A 507 22.71 -6.99 3.33
N PHE A 508 22.28 -5.90 2.73
CA PHE A 508 22.56 -5.57 1.34
C PHE A 508 24.07 -5.48 1.05
N SER A 509 24.82 -4.75 1.90
CA SER A 509 26.27 -4.63 1.76
C SER A 509 26.98 -5.98 1.90
N ALA A 510 26.57 -6.81 2.85
CA ALA A 510 27.09 -8.16 3.02
C ALA A 510 26.79 -9.04 1.81
N PHE A 511 25.61 -8.91 1.23
CA PHE A 511 25.21 -9.65 0.05
C PHE A 511 26.05 -9.27 -1.18
N ILE A 512 26.17 -7.98 -1.52
CA ILE A 512 26.93 -7.52 -2.70
C ILE A 512 28.44 -7.79 -2.61
N SER A 513 28.96 -7.93 -1.37
CA SER A 513 30.38 -8.25 -1.17
C SER A 513 30.77 -9.60 -1.78
N ARG A 514 29.83 -10.53 -1.96
CA ARG A 514 30.02 -11.83 -2.61
C ARG A 514 30.29 -11.72 -4.12
N PHE A 515 29.77 -10.63 -4.72
CA PHE A 515 30.05 -10.30 -6.13
C PHE A 515 31.30 -9.43 -6.29
N GLY A 516 32.02 -9.18 -5.18
CA GLY A 516 33.25 -8.38 -5.18
C GLY A 516 32.99 -6.86 -5.04
N TYR A 517 31.75 -6.44 -4.85
CA TYR A 517 31.42 -5.03 -4.64
C TYR A 517 31.53 -4.62 -3.18
N LYS A 518 31.97 -3.39 -2.96
CA LYS A 518 32.04 -2.79 -1.61
C LYS A 518 31.22 -1.53 -1.57
N MET A 519 30.35 -1.41 -0.59
CA MET A 519 29.54 -0.24 -0.35
C MET A 519 29.77 0.27 1.09
N ARG A 520 29.74 1.59 1.25
CA ARG A 520 29.82 2.23 2.56
C ARG A 520 28.44 2.22 3.21
N THR A 521 28.30 1.66 4.39
CA THR A 521 27.04 1.58 5.16
C THR A 521 27.00 2.52 6.36
N GLU A 522 28.12 3.20 6.65
CA GLU A 522 28.28 4.12 7.77
C GLU A 522 28.82 5.45 7.30
N GLY A 523 28.48 6.53 8.02
CA GLY A 523 28.91 7.89 7.69
C GLY A 523 27.76 8.87 7.64
N THR A 524 27.96 10.00 6.96
CA THR A 524 26.89 10.99 6.73
C THR A 524 25.86 10.47 5.73
N LYS A 525 24.66 11.08 5.71
CA LYS A 525 23.63 10.80 4.69
C LYS A 525 24.22 10.80 3.26
N THR A 526 25.03 11.81 2.99
CA THR A 526 25.68 11.99 1.67
C THR A 526 26.74 10.93 1.39
N ASP A 527 27.46 10.43 2.39
CA ASP A 527 28.46 9.37 2.19
C ASP A 527 27.79 8.07 1.78
N ILE A 528 26.66 7.73 2.42
CA ILE A 528 25.89 6.53 2.13
C ILE A 528 25.27 6.61 0.73
N SER A 529 24.61 7.72 0.38
CA SER A 529 23.99 7.87 -0.94
C SER A 529 25.03 7.88 -2.08
N LYS A 530 26.19 8.52 -1.91
CA LYS A 530 27.30 8.43 -2.86
C LYS A 530 27.86 7.01 -2.96
N GLY A 531 27.87 6.26 -1.87
CA GLY A 531 28.24 4.85 -1.87
C GLY A 531 27.31 4.00 -2.71
N ILE A 532 25.98 4.25 -2.57
CA ILE A 532 24.94 3.59 -3.36
C ILE A 532 25.08 3.95 -4.85
N ASN A 533 25.18 5.25 -5.19
CA ASN A 533 25.36 5.68 -6.59
C ASN A 533 26.59 5.05 -7.23
N LYS A 534 27.75 5.07 -6.54
CA LYS A 534 28.96 4.44 -7.04
C LYS A 534 28.79 2.93 -7.28
N LEU A 535 28.02 2.26 -6.44
CA LEU A 535 27.69 0.85 -6.64
C LEU A 535 26.81 0.68 -7.89
N LEU A 536 25.73 1.46 -8.03
CA LEU A 536 24.84 1.42 -9.20
C LEU A 536 25.60 1.68 -10.50
N ASP A 537 26.45 2.70 -10.54
CA ASP A 537 27.31 2.98 -11.69
C ASP A 537 28.26 1.80 -12.00
N SER A 538 28.75 1.11 -10.97
CA SER A 538 29.70 0.00 -11.14
C SER A 538 29.07 -1.28 -11.69
N VAL A 539 27.76 -1.45 -11.55
CA VAL A 539 27.01 -2.62 -12.04
C VAL A 539 26.31 -2.38 -13.37
N GLN A 540 26.27 -1.14 -13.84
CA GLN A 540 25.62 -0.78 -15.10
C GLN A 540 26.11 -1.61 -16.27
N GLY A 541 25.19 -2.20 -17.04
CA GLY A 541 25.48 -3.09 -18.18
C GLY A 541 25.97 -4.50 -17.78
N LYS A 542 25.99 -4.85 -16.49
CA LYS A 542 26.40 -6.17 -16.01
C LYS A 542 25.22 -7.07 -15.69
N PRO A 543 25.38 -8.40 -15.70
CA PRO A 543 24.30 -9.34 -15.40
C PRO A 543 23.60 -9.11 -14.05
N GLU A 544 24.36 -8.64 -13.04
CA GLU A 544 23.88 -8.37 -11.69
C GLU A 544 23.24 -6.98 -11.49
N GLU A 545 23.15 -6.14 -12.51
CA GLU A 545 22.58 -4.77 -12.42
C GLU A 545 21.17 -4.77 -11.80
N ASN A 546 20.24 -5.50 -12.40
CA ASN A 546 18.85 -5.59 -11.92
C ASN A 546 18.76 -6.13 -10.49
N LEU A 547 19.59 -7.10 -10.13
CA LEU A 547 19.68 -7.64 -8.78
C LEU A 547 20.09 -6.58 -7.77
N VAL A 548 21.18 -5.86 -8.07
CA VAL A 548 21.74 -4.84 -7.17
C VAL A 548 20.76 -3.67 -7.02
N GLU A 549 20.15 -3.20 -8.10
CA GLU A 549 19.13 -2.14 -8.08
C GLU A 549 17.92 -2.55 -7.25
N THR A 550 17.39 -3.77 -7.47
CA THR A 550 16.24 -4.29 -6.72
C THR A 550 16.52 -4.33 -5.22
N LEU A 551 17.69 -4.83 -4.80
CA LEU A 551 18.04 -4.90 -3.39
C LEU A 551 18.34 -3.53 -2.79
N ALA A 552 18.96 -2.61 -3.54
CA ALA A 552 19.15 -1.23 -3.12
C ALA A 552 17.81 -0.56 -2.81
N ILE A 553 16.82 -0.71 -3.70
CA ILE A 553 15.48 -0.16 -3.51
C ILE A 553 14.75 -0.81 -2.32
N ARG A 554 14.87 -2.13 -2.14
CA ARG A 554 14.27 -2.85 -0.99
C ARG A 554 14.86 -2.40 0.36
N SER A 555 16.07 -1.86 0.36
CA SER A 555 16.69 -1.28 1.56
C SER A 555 16.17 0.12 1.89
N MET A 556 15.53 0.82 0.93
CA MET A 556 14.98 2.16 1.12
C MET A 556 13.65 2.13 1.85
N GLN A 557 13.37 3.21 2.56
CA GLN A 557 12.04 3.49 3.10
C GLN A 557 11.12 4.03 1.99
N LYS A 558 9.81 4.05 2.23
CA LYS A 558 8.86 4.69 1.32
C LYS A 558 8.69 6.16 1.66
N ALA A 559 8.65 7.01 0.64
CA ALA A 559 8.28 8.40 0.82
C ALA A 559 6.79 8.52 1.21
N HIS A 560 6.46 9.47 2.08
CA HIS A 560 5.09 9.74 2.51
C HIS A 560 4.87 11.21 2.86
N TYR A 561 3.62 11.60 3.09
CA TYR A 561 3.27 12.97 3.49
C TYR A 561 3.19 13.06 5.01
N THR A 562 3.67 14.18 5.56
CA THR A 562 3.58 14.52 6.99
C THR A 562 3.75 16.02 7.19
N THR A 563 3.37 16.50 8.36
CA THR A 563 3.64 17.89 8.78
C THR A 563 5.00 18.06 9.45
N ASP A 564 5.74 16.96 9.69
CA ASP A 564 7.07 16.97 10.28
C ASP A 564 8.15 16.82 9.21
N ASN A 565 8.94 17.87 9.01
CA ASN A 565 10.01 17.83 8.02
C ASN A 565 11.26 17.12 8.54
N ILE A 566 11.66 16.06 7.85
CA ILE A 566 12.95 15.38 8.05
C ILE A 566 13.82 15.40 6.77
N GLY A 567 13.32 16.04 5.72
CA GLY A 567 13.92 16.05 4.38
C GLY A 567 13.54 14.85 3.53
N HIS A 568 14.06 14.85 2.30
CA HIS A 568 13.82 13.77 1.33
C HIS A 568 15.16 13.14 0.94
N TYR A 569 15.48 11.99 1.55
CA TYR A 569 16.80 11.33 1.40
C TYR A 569 17.14 11.03 -0.07
N GLY A 570 16.25 10.40 -0.81
CA GLY A 570 16.49 10.01 -2.20
C GLY A 570 16.76 11.21 -3.15
N LEU A 571 16.23 12.39 -2.84
CA LEU A 571 16.44 13.63 -3.61
C LEU A 571 17.58 14.49 -3.08
N ALA A 572 18.19 14.13 -1.95
CA ALA A 572 19.17 14.94 -1.22
C ALA A 572 18.66 16.36 -0.89
N MET A 573 17.39 16.49 -0.51
CA MET A 573 16.76 17.77 -0.20
C MET A 573 16.38 17.84 1.29
N ASP A 574 16.80 18.92 2.00
CA ASP A 574 16.43 19.14 3.40
C ASP A 574 14.97 19.57 3.57
N TYR A 575 14.39 20.18 2.53
CA TYR A 575 12.99 20.61 2.47
C TYR A 575 12.41 20.19 1.13
N TYR A 576 11.31 19.47 1.17
CA TYR A 576 10.61 19.05 -0.04
C TYR A 576 9.12 18.92 0.20
N THR A 577 8.34 19.33 -0.76
CA THR A 577 6.88 19.18 -0.78
C THR A 577 6.42 18.84 -2.18
N HIS A 578 5.16 18.49 -2.33
CA HIS A 578 4.50 18.43 -3.63
C HIS A 578 3.61 19.66 -3.80
N PHE A 579 3.86 20.44 -4.85
CA PHE A 579 3.15 21.66 -5.20
C PHE A 579 2.70 21.64 -6.66
N THR A 580 3.33 20.83 -7.50
CA THR A 580 3.32 20.95 -8.97
C THR A 580 2.23 20.14 -9.67
N SER A 581 1.35 19.42 -8.94
CA SER A 581 0.30 18.60 -9.59
C SER A 581 -1.03 18.59 -8.82
N PRO A 582 -1.70 19.73 -8.62
CA PRO A 582 -2.94 19.84 -7.83
C PRO A 582 -4.18 19.26 -8.55
N ILE A 583 -4.13 19.05 -9.87
CA ILE A 583 -5.23 18.39 -10.60
C ILE A 583 -5.36 16.92 -10.17
N ARG A 584 -4.24 16.26 -9.92
CA ARG A 584 -4.16 14.83 -9.68
C ARG A 584 -3.68 14.41 -8.30
N ARG A 585 -3.29 15.33 -7.41
CA ARG A 585 -2.87 15.05 -6.03
C ARG A 585 -3.46 16.05 -5.04
N TYR A 586 -4.19 15.56 -4.07
CA TYR A 586 -4.80 16.41 -3.02
C TYR A 586 -3.77 17.08 -2.09
N PRO A 587 -2.62 16.46 -1.74
CA PRO A 587 -1.56 17.15 -0.99
C PRO A 587 -1.10 18.45 -1.64
N ASP A 588 -1.01 18.51 -2.95
CA ASP A 588 -0.66 19.73 -3.68
C ASP A 588 -1.72 20.83 -3.48
N MET A 589 -3.00 20.48 -3.49
CA MET A 589 -4.10 21.40 -3.16
C MET A 589 -3.98 21.91 -1.72
N MET A 590 -3.62 21.04 -0.76
CA MET A 590 -3.36 21.46 0.63
C MET A 590 -2.20 22.45 0.70
N VAL A 591 -1.12 22.18 -0.03
CA VAL A 591 0.06 23.06 -0.11
C VAL A 591 -0.31 24.40 -0.71
N HIS A 592 -1.06 24.45 -1.82
CA HIS A 592 -1.55 25.69 -2.43
C HIS A 592 -2.35 26.54 -1.43
N ARG A 593 -3.30 25.94 -0.72
CA ARG A 593 -4.13 26.63 0.29
C ARG A 593 -3.32 27.17 1.48
N LEU A 594 -2.37 26.39 1.97
CA LEU A 594 -1.49 26.79 3.06
C LEU A 594 -0.54 27.92 2.62
N LEU A 595 -0.01 27.79 1.42
CA LEU A 595 0.89 28.79 0.83
C LEU A 595 0.17 30.12 0.64
N GLU A 596 -1.02 30.14 0.04
CA GLU A 596 -1.87 31.32 -0.10
C GLU A 596 -2.13 31.99 1.26
N ARG A 597 -2.56 31.20 2.23
CA ARG A 597 -2.82 31.69 3.59
C ARG A 597 -1.59 32.34 4.21
N TYR A 598 -0.42 31.76 4.00
CA TYR A 598 0.81 32.23 4.65
C TYR A 598 1.46 33.40 3.92
N LEU A 599 1.32 33.49 2.61
CA LEU A 599 1.68 34.69 1.83
C LEU A 599 0.83 35.88 2.25
N ALA A 600 -0.44 35.70 2.52
CA ALA A 600 -1.34 36.73 3.05
C ALA A 600 -1.11 37.03 4.57
N GLY A 601 -0.06 36.51 5.20
CA GLY A 601 0.26 36.76 6.62
C GLY A 601 -0.61 35.99 7.62
N GLY A 602 -1.42 35.01 7.18
CA GLY A 602 -2.32 34.25 8.00
C GLY A 602 -1.62 33.40 9.08
N ARG A 603 -2.37 33.09 10.16
CA ARG A 603 -1.89 32.27 11.27
C ARG A 603 -1.74 30.80 10.86
N SER A 604 -0.86 30.07 11.57
CA SER A 604 -0.69 28.61 11.41
C SER A 604 -2.02 27.88 11.61
N VAL A 605 -2.18 26.77 10.90
CA VAL A 605 -3.32 25.86 11.04
C VAL A 605 -3.06 24.81 12.13
N ILE A 606 -4.09 24.03 12.50
CA ILE A 606 -4.01 22.97 13.51
C ILE A 606 -3.20 21.79 12.94
N LYS A 607 -2.04 21.50 13.54
CA LYS A 607 -1.10 20.47 13.08
C LYS A 607 -1.76 19.09 12.97
N ASN A 608 -2.42 18.64 14.04
CA ASN A 608 -3.00 17.29 14.08
C ASN A 608 -4.02 17.04 12.96
N LYS A 609 -4.85 18.04 12.62
CA LYS A 609 -5.81 17.92 11.51
C LYS A 609 -5.09 17.67 10.16
N TYR A 610 -4.01 18.40 9.91
CA TYR A 610 -3.25 18.24 8.67
C TYR A 610 -2.40 16.96 8.67
N GLU A 611 -1.98 16.49 9.83
CA GLU A 611 -1.29 15.20 9.96
C GLU A 611 -2.22 14.03 9.59
N GLU A 612 -3.49 14.07 10.06
CA GLU A 612 -4.52 13.10 9.64
C GLU A 612 -4.76 13.14 8.12
N TYR A 613 -4.79 14.34 7.54
CA TYR A 613 -4.93 14.47 6.08
C TYR A 613 -3.72 13.91 5.32
N CYS A 614 -2.50 14.14 5.81
CA CYS A 614 -1.27 13.59 5.25
C CYS A 614 -1.27 12.05 5.30
N LYS A 615 -1.72 11.47 6.43
CA LYS A 615 -1.85 10.03 6.60
C LYS A 615 -2.83 9.46 5.59
N HIS A 616 -4.04 10.02 5.50
CA HIS A 616 -5.05 9.61 4.53
C HIS A 616 -4.51 9.65 3.09
N CYS A 617 -3.89 10.76 2.68
CA CYS A 617 -3.33 10.88 1.33
C CYS A 617 -2.23 9.85 1.04
N SER A 618 -1.38 9.54 2.03
CA SER A 618 -0.32 8.52 1.88
C SER A 618 -0.90 7.10 1.77
N GLU A 619 -1.96 6.81 2.52
CA GLU A 619 -2.69 5.54 2.44
C GLU A 619 -3.37 5.38 1.08
N MET A 620 -4.06 6.42 0.59
CA MET A 620 -4.72 6.39 -0.71
C MET A 620 -3.73 6.31 -1.89
N GLU A 621 -2.56 6.95 -1.80
CA GLU A 621 -1.49 6.79 -2.78
C GLU A 621 -1.02 5.32 -2.86
N MET A 622 -0.89 4.65 -1.72
CA MET A 622 -0.53 3.24 -1.67
C MET A 622 -1.63 2.34 -2.27
N VAL A 623 -2.89 2.64 -1.96
CA VAL A 623 -4.05 1.92 -2.52
C VAL A 623 -4.10 2.09 -4.04
N ALA A 624 -3.96 3.32 -4.55
CA ALA A 624 -3.90 3.60 -5.99
C ALA A 624 -2.77 2.82 -6.68
N SER A 625 -1.56 2.85 -6.12
CA SER A 625 -0.41 2.12 -6.66
C SER A 625 -0.63 0.60 -6.68
N ASN A 626 -1.35 0.04 -5.71
CA ASN A 626 -1.69 -1.38 -5.71
C ASN A 626 -2.72 -1.72 -6.80
N ALA A 627 -3.72 -0.86 -7.03
CA ALA A 627 -4.69 -1.02 -8.12
C ALA A 627 -4.01 -0.93 -9.49
N GLU A 628 -3.10 0.03 -9.70
CA GLU A 628 -2.28 0.16 -10.90
C GLU A 628 -1.48 -1.12 -11.18
N ARG A 629 -0.78 -1.66 -10.16
CA ARG A 629 -0.05 -2.94 -10.26
C ARG A 629 -0.96 -4.11 -10.59
N SER A 630 -2.16 -4.15 -9.99
CA SER A 630 -3.15 -5.19 -10.25
C SER A 630 -3.62 -5.15 -11.70
N SER A 631 -3.84 -3.94 -12.29
CA SER A 631 -4.21 -3.78 -13.69
C SER A 631 -3.08 -4.19 -14.64
N ILE A 632 -1.83 -3.83 -14.32
CA ILE A 632 -0.65 -4.27 -15.08
C ILE A 632 -0.56 -5.80 -15.05
N LYS A 633 -0.73 -6.41 -13.87
CA LYS A 633 -0.69 -7.87 -13.72
C LYS A 633 -1.80 -8.56 -14.51
N TYR A 634 -3.01 -8.02 -14.49
CA TYR A 634 -4.12 -8.52 -15.30
C TYR A 634 -3.75 -8.51 -16.80
N LYS A 635 -3.23 -7.39 -17.30
CA LYS A 635 -2.81 -7.25 -18.71
C LYS A 635 -1.63 -8.14 -19.09
N GLN A 636 -0.69 -8.38 -18.17
CA GLN A 636 0.39 -9.36 -18.38
C GLN A 636 -0.18 -10.77 -18.58
N VAL A 637 -1.12 -11.19 -17.74
CA VAL A 637 -1.73 -12.52 -17.83
C VAL A 637 -2.57 -12.64 -19.11
N GLU A 638 -3.31 -11.58 -19.46
CA GLU A 638 -4.09 -11.51 -20.70
C GLU A 638 -3.19 -11.65 -21.94
N PHE A 639 -2.09 -10.89 -21.99
CA PHE A 639 -1.12 -10.94 -23.08
C PHE A 639 -0.42 -12.30 -23.21
N MET A 640 -0.10 -12.93 -22.08
CA MET A 640 0.58 -14.22 -22.06
C MET A 640 -0.35 -15.43 -22.27
N LYS A 641 -1.67 -15.24 -22.15
CA LYS A 641 -2.66 -16.30 -22.39
C LYS A 641 -2.58 -16.88 -23.79
N ASP A 642 -2.35 -16.03 -24.80
CA ASP A 642 -2.21 -16.45 -26.20
C ASP A 642 -0.83 -17.10 -26.49
N LYS A 643 0.08 -17.17 -25.50
CA LYS A 643 1.44 -17.69 -25.61
C LYS A 643 1.68 -18.97 -24.77
N LEU A 644 0.59 -19.65 -24.38
CA LEU A 644 0.70 -20.91 -23.63
C LEU A 644 1.55 -21.94 -24.38
N GLY A 645 2.47 -22.59 -23.66
CA GLY A 645 3.39 -23.57 -24.20
C GLY A 645 4.62 -23.00 -24.92
N GLN A 646 4.70 -21.69 -25.16
CA GLN A 646 5.89 -21.04 -25.72
C GLN A 646 7.02 -20.95 -24.70
N VAL A 647 8.25 -20.96 -25.19
CA VAL A 647 9.47 -20.91 -24.39
C VAL A 647 10.12 -19.54 -24.51
N PHE A 648 10.57 -18.99 -23.38
CA PHE A 648 11.19 -17.68 -23.27
C PHE A 648 12.41 -17.72 -22.36
N ASP A 649 13.39 -16.89 -22.69
CA ASP A 649 14.51 -16.61 -21.79
C ASP A 649 14.12 -15.48 -20.82
N GLY A 650 14.55 -15.60 -19.59
CA GLY A 650 14.26 -14.63 -18.55
C GLY A 650 15.31 -14.59 -17.46
N VAL A 651 15.05 -13.78 -16.46
CA VAL A 651 15.89 -13.61 -15.28
C VAL A 651 15.06 -13.81 -14.02
N VAL A 652 15.62 -14.46 -13.01
CA VAL A 652 14.99 -14.62 -11.72
C VAL A 652 14.88 -13.24 -11.05
N SER A 653 13.66 -12.67 -11.04
CA SER A 653 13.32 -11.35 -10.47
C SER A 653 12.95 -11.40 -8.98
N GLY A 654 12.67 -12.60 -8.46
CA GLY A 654 12.33 -12.82 -7.07
C GLY A 654 12.45 -14.27 -6.65
N VAL A 655 12.84 -14.49 -5.39
CA VAL A 655 12.88 -15.82 -4.78
C VAL A 655 12.08 -15.80 -3.48
N THR A 656 11.18 -16.75 -3.31
CA THR A 656 10.30 -16.88 -2.15
C THR A 656 10.11 -18.34 -1.74
N GLU A 657 9.47 -18.57 -0.61
CA GLU A 657 9.08 -19.92 -0.18
C GLU A 657 8.12 -20.63 -1.17
N TRP A 658 7.44 -19.86 -2.04
CA TRP A 658 6.50 -20.37 -3.04
C TRP A 658 7.18 -20.81 -4.34
N GLY A 659 8.38 -20.29 -4.63
CA GLY A 659 9.12 -20.55 -5.86
C GLY A 659 9.92 -19.36 -6.37
N LEU A 660 10.23 -19.41 -7.68
CA LEU A 660 10.99 -18.40 -8.40
C LEU A 660 10.04 -17.49 -9.20
N TYR A 661 10.11 -16.20 -8.99
CA TYR A 661 9.55 -15.23 -9.92
C TYR A 661 10.55 -15.01 -11.05
N VAL A 662 10.09 -15.07 -12.27
CA VAL A 662 10.92 -14.92 -13.47
C VAL A 662 10.34 -13.80 -14.33
N GLU A 663 11.17 -12.80 -14.64
CA GLU A 663 10.87 -11.75 -15.60
C GLU A 663 11.40 -12.14 -16.97
N LEU A 664 10.56 -12.16 -18.00
CA LEU A 664 10.95 -12.50 -19.37
C LEU A 664 11.75 -11.36 -20.00
N ASN A 665 12.82 -11.69 -20.75
CA ASN A 665 13.69 -10.67 -21.35
C ASN A 665 12.99 -9.88 -22.46
N GLU A 666 12.15 -10.55 -23.26
CA GLU A 666 11.53 -10.00 -24.45
C GLU A 666 10.42 -8.99 -24.13
N ASN A 667 9.52 -9.32 -23.18
CA ASN A 667 8.29 -8.56 -22.96
C ASN A 667 8.11 -8.09 -21.51
N LYS A 668 9.10 -8.39 -20.64
CA LYS A 668 9.13 -8.01 -19.24
C LYS A 668 7.95 -8.51 -18.40
N CYS A 669 7.20 -9.49 -18.91
CA CYS A 669 6.15 -10.14 -18.13
C CYS A 669 6.76 -11.02 -17.04
N GLU A 670 6.23 -10.92 -15.83
CA GLU A 670 6.68 -11.71 -14.69
C GLU A 670 5.72 -12.84 -14.37
N GLY A 671 6.24 -14.04 -14.15
CA GLY A 671 5.47 -15.23 -13.74
C GLY A 671 6.18 -16.00 -12.63
N LEU A 672 5.46 -16.94 -12.02
CA LEU A 672 5.95 -17.80 -10.94
C LEU A 672 6.31 -19.18 -11.52
N VAL A 673 7.52 -19.67 -11.22
CA VAL A 673 7.85 -21.11 -11.27
C VAL A 673 7.60 -21.65 -9.88
N PRO A 674 6.50 -22.39 -9.64
CA PRO A 674 6.19 -22.88 -8.29
C PRO A 674 7.26 -23.87 -7.81
N ILE A 675 7.63 -23.78 -6.53
CA ILE A 675 8.66 -24.67 -5.93
C ILE A 675 8.29 -26.15 -6.05
N ARG A 676 6.99 -26.48 -6.05
CA ARG A 676 6.47 -27.84 -6.21
C ARG A 676 6.68 -28.42 -7.61
N ASP A 677 6.90 -27.53 -8.61
CA ASP A 677 7.08 -27.92 -10.02
C ASP A 677 8.57 -28.02 -10.38
N LEU A 678 9.48 -27.90 -9.37
CA LEU A 678 10.90 -28.19 -9.47
C LEU A 678 11.14 -29.67 -9.12
N ASP A 679 11.00 -30.54 -10.11
CA ASP A 679 10.94 -32.01 -9.92
C ASP A 679 12.31 -32.68 -9.69
N ASP A 680 13.42 -31.98 -9.92
CA ASP A 680 14.78 -32.54 -9.87
C ASP A 680 15.31 -32.70 -8.45
N ASP A 681 14.77 -31.94 -7.46
CA ASP A 681 15.18 -32.02 -6.05
C ASP A 681 14.10 -31.45 -5.10
N TYR A 682 14.32 -31.58 -3.81
CA TYR A 682 13.58 -30.86 -2.79
C TYR A 682 14.32 -29.55 -2.47
N TYR A 683 13.67 -28.42 -2.75
CA TYR A 683 14.26 -27.09 -2.59
C TYR A 683 13.83 -26.44 -1.27
N GLU A 684 14.78 -25.76 -0.62
CA GLU A 684 14.57 -24.95 0.57
C GLU A 684 14.86 -23.50 0.28
N PHE A 685 13.99 -22.62 0.76
CA PHE A 685 14.18 -21.19 0.64
C PHE A 685 15.17 -20.68 1.70
N ASP A 686 16.22 -20.01 1.23
CA ASP A 686 17.19 -19.28 2.05
C ASP A 686 16.95 -17.77 1.88
N ASP A 687 16.26 -17.17 2.88
CA ASP A 687 15.89 -15.77 2.88
C ASP A 687 17.08 -14.81 2.96
N LYS A 688 18.18 -15.23 3.60
CA LYS A 688 19.42 -14.44 3.73
C LYS A 688 20.22 -14.36 2.44
N ASN A 689 20.11 -15.40 1.62
CA ASN A 689 20.86 -15.52 0.38
C ASN A 689 19.98 -15.28 -0.85
N TYR A 690 18.69 -14.99 -0.68
CA TYR A 690 17.71 -14.82 -1.76
C TYR A 690 17.79 -15.94 -2.80
N CYS A 691 17.80 -17.21 -2.33
CA CYS A 691 17.94 -18.36 -3.21
C CYS A 691 17.09 -19.56 -2.78
N LEU A 692 16.85 -20.47 -3.72
CA LEU A 692 16.37 -21.83 -3.46
C LEU A 692 17.58 -22.78 -3.53
N LEU A 693 17.75 -23.58 -2.48
CA LEU A 693 18.84 -24.57 -2.36
C LEU A 693 18.28 -25.99 -2.43
N GLY A 694 18.70 -26.77 -3.42
CA GLY A 694 18.40 -28.19 -3.54
C GLY A 694 19.11 -29.02 -2.47
N ARG A 695 18.35 -29.86 -1.76
CA ARG A 695 18.92 -30.67 -0.66
C ARG A 695 19.91 -31.72 -1.14
N ARG A 696 19.58 -32.42 -2.21
CA ARG A 696 20.34 -33.54 -2.76
C ARG A 696 21.40 -33.08 -3.79
N THR A 697 20.94 -32.35 -4.81
CA THR A 697 21.75 -31.91 -5.95
C THR A 697 22.70 -30.76 -5.62
N LYS A 698 22.39 -30.01 -4.54
CA LYS A 698 23.05 -28.74 -4.19
C LYS A 698 22.92 -27.66 -5.27
N ARG A 699 21.99 -27.85 -6.22
CA ARG A 699 21.66 -26.84 -7.23
C ARG A 699 21.06 -25.63 -6.52
N ILE A 700 21.48 -24.46 -6.96
CA ILE A 700 21.03 -23.20 -6.36
C ILE A 700 20.42 -22.35 -7.46
N TYR A 701 19.21 -21.84 -7.21
CA TYR A 701 18.61 -20.79 -8.02
C TYR A 701 18.64 -19.49 -7.23
N ARG A 702 19.26 -18.45 -7.78
CA ARG A 702 19.47 -17.16 -7.13
C ARG A 702 18.69 -16.06 -7.83
N LEU A 703 18.39 -15.04 -7.08
CA LEU A 703 17.94 -13.76 -7.65
C LEU A 703 19.00 -13.28 -8.66
N GLY A 704 18.57 -12.91 -9.89
CA GLY A 704 19.45 -12.48 -10.98
C GLY A 704 19.94 -13.59 -11.92
N ASP A 705 19.71 -14.88 -11.62
CA ASP A 705 20.10 -15.97 -12.49
C ASP A 705 19.33 -15.94 -13.82
N ALA A 706 20.02 -16.13 -14.94
CA ALA A 706 19.39 -16.35 -16.23
C ALA A 706 18.73 -17.73 -16.28
N ILE A 707 17.52 -17.80 -16.81
CA ILE A 707 16.73 -19.03 -16.81
C ILE A 707 15.81 -19.09 -18.03
N THR A 708 15.65 -20.29 -18.58
CA THR A 708 14.72 -20.53 -19.69
C THR A 708 13.44 -21.18 -19.13
N VAL A 709 12.29 -20.60 -19.46
CA VAL A 709 10.98 -21.04 -18.95
C VAL A 709 9.96 -21.18 -20.06
N LYS A 710 9.00 -22.07 -19.83
CA LYS A 710 7.82 -22.25 -20.67
C LYS A 710 6.58 -21.71 -19.97
N VAL A 711 5.69 -21.03 -20.68
CA VAL A 711 4.40 -20.58 -20.16
C VAL A 711 3.53 -21.80 -19.89
N ALA A 712 3.34 -22.11 -18.60
CA ALA A 712 2.59 -23.29 -18.17
C ALA A 712 1.10 -22.99 -17.97
N GLN A 713 0.77 -21.87 -17.33
CA GLN A 713 -0.61 -21.48 -17.04
C GLN A 713 -0.77 -19.95 -17.02
N ALA A 714 -1.87 -19.47 -17.57
CA ALA A 714 -2.31 -18.08 -17.48
C ALA A 714 -3.76 -18.05 -16.95
N ASN A 715 -3.94 -17.61 -15.72
CA ASN A 715 -5.23 -17.55 -15.04
C ASN A 715 -5.64 -16.08 -14.84
N LEU A 716 -6.57 -15.59 -15.65
CA LEU A 716 -7.06 -14.21 -15.60
C LEU A 716 -7.80 -13.90 -14.30
N GLU A 717 -8.67 -14.82 -13.84
CA GLU A 717 -9.46 -14.62 -12.62
C GLU A 717 -8.56 -14.45 -11.38
N ARG A 718 -7.44 -15.18 -11.33
CA ARG A 718 -6.46 -15.11 -10.24
C ARG A 718 -5.34 -14.11 -10.51
N LYS A 719 -5.30 -13.47 -11.67
CA LYS A 719 -4.21 -12.60 -12.14
C LYS A 719 -2.85 -13.29 -11.97
N GLN A 720 -2.80 -14.58 -12.30
CA GLN A 720 -1.64 -15.45 -12.03
C GLN A 720 -1.09 -16.03 -13.33
N LEU A 721 0.23 -15.89 -13.50
CA LEU A 721 1.00 -16.43 -14.60
C LEU A 721 2.02 -17.41 -14.00
N ASP A 722 1.89 -18.69 -14.39
CA ASP A 722 2.80 -19.73 -13.95
C ASP A 722 3.69 -20.19 -15.11
N PHE A 723 4.94 -20.37 -14.80
CA PHE A 723 5.97 -20.90 -15.70
C PHE A 723 6.45 -22.27 -15.23
N ALA A 724 6.98 -23.05 -16.18
CA ALA A 724 7.71 -24.26 -15.90
C ALA A 724 9.15 -24.13 -16.43
N LEU A 725 10.12 -24.73 -15.76
CA LEU A 725 11.49 -24.80 -16.26
C LEU A 725 11.58 -25.66 -17.53
N VAL A 726 12.54 -25.32 -18.41
CA VAL A 726 12.84 -26.09 -19.64
C VAL A 726 14.19 -26.76 -19.50
#